data_be6cf1508d4111eb222c58b2cf6a1572
#
_entry.id   be6cf1508d4111eb222c58b2cf6a1572
#
_cell.length_a   1.000
_cell.length_b   1.000
_cell.length_c   1.000
_cell.angle_alpha   90.00
_cell.angle_beta   90.00
_cell.angle_gamma   90.00
#
_symmetry.space_group_name_H-M   'P 1'
#
loop_
_entity.id
_entity.type
_entity.pdbx_description
1 polymer ?
#
loop_
_entity_poly.entity_id
_entity_poly.type
_entity_poly.pdbx_seq_one_letter_code
_entity_poly.pdbx_strand_id
1 'polypeptide(L)'
;MKKNNWFNKKIEEVEKDLNTNLEKGLTTEEVKKRQERYGYNQLKAKKKKPMIQRFLDQFKDFSIIVLIIAAIVSGVVGVAEGEGITDTIIILIVVIVNAIIGVTQESKAEKSLEALQKLTDHASKVIRNGEIIVVPAKELVPGDIIVLDTGDYVPADVRIIEAVNLKSQEASLTGESVPVEKNVEIIEDAEVGLGDRLNMLFSSSLITYGRGKGIVVETGMTTEVGKIAGMLDLAEEQTTPLQEKLNKLGKTLGIVALAICVFIFIIGLIQGKEPIHMFMTAVSLAVAAIPEGLVAVSTIVLAIGVQKMVKKNAIVKRLPAVETLGSATVICSDKTGTLTQNKMTVEKIFINSQTKDLEEFKKDTTNEDIKKLVYANMLCNDTKISNDGTLTGDPTETALVDMAFKLDFDPSIYDRMPRIEEVPFDSDRKLMTTVNEVNEKYIVYTKGGVDELLKRCKTYLENGEIKQNLDNYSEVIRKNNEKMAKEALRVLACAYKEIDHKPTKTELENIEEDLTFIGMVGMIDPPREEAKKAVEKCKTAGIKTVMITGDHKITATAIAKKLGILEDEDEALTGLELEKMSDEDLQKNVRRYSVYARVSPEHKVRIVKAWQKNGEIVAMTGDGVNDSPALKTADIGCAMGVVGTDVAKEAAEVILTDDNFATIVSAVEEGRRIYDNILKVIQFLLSSNVGEIIVLLLATLCTPLFAKWFGITDISNLEILLPIHILWINLVTDSLPALALAFDPANSDIMKRKPAKPNQGVFTKGMTWRVIYQGAMIGILTLVAFMVGLSTTTPIEGLSLDETKIEVGQTMAFVTLAMSELVHVFNIRDNKKSIFKAKVFNNSKLIWAIIASAALMLVILAIPFLREIFSIPVLPTQNIVELILLILAPLAIVEIFKLLKINTIKDE
;
A
#
# COMPACT_ATOMS: atom_id res chain seq x y z
N MET A 1 -43.01 5.51 2.93
CA MET A 1 -42.69 4.56 4.03
C MET A 1 -42.96 5.29 5.33
N LYS A 2 -43.70 4.72 6.29
CA LYS A 2 -43.89 5.30 7.62
C LYS A 2 -42.53 5.42 8.28
N LYS A 3 -42.17 6.61 8.80
CA LYS A 3 -40.92 6.83 9.55
C LYS A 3 -41.02 5.96 10.82
N ASN A 4 -40.29 4.86 10.89
CA ASN A 4 -40.18 4.08 12.11
C ASN A 4 -39.22 4.80 13.05
N ASN A 5 -39.76 5.42 14.11
CA ASN A 5 -38.93 6.07 15.12
C ASN A 5 -38.48 5.01 16.15
N TRP A 6 -37.36 4.29 15.83
CA TRP A 6 -36.84 3.21 16.65
C TRP A 6 -36.47 3.65 18.08
N PHE A 7 -36.01 4.90 18.25
CA PHE A 7 -35.63 5.48 19.55
C PHE A 7 -36.81 5.69 20.51
N ASN A 8 -38.02 5.77 19.97
CA ASN A 8 -39.25 5.98 20.74
C ASN A 8 -39.97 4.66 21.09
N LYS A 9 -39.36 3.48 20.77
CA LYS A 9 -39.92 2.18 21.05
C LYS A 9 -39.22 1.48 22.20
N LYS A 10 -39.99 0.71 23.01
CA LYS A 10 -39.41 -0.21 23.99
C LYS A 10 -38.59 -1.30 23.28
N ILE A 11 -37.58 -1.85 23.96
CA ILE A 11 -36.69 -2.89 23.42
C ILE A 11 -37.51 -4.12 22.99
N GLU A 12 -38.51 -4.52 23.80
CA GLU A 12 -39.40 -5.66 23.52
C GLU A 12 -40.28 -5.43 22.27
N GLU A 13 -40.68 -4.18 22.01
CA GLU A 13 -41.37 -3.82 20.79
C GLU A 13 -40.49 -3.88 19.55
N VAL A 14 -39.22 -3.42 19.67
CA VAL A 14 -38.26 -3.51 18.59
C VAL A 14 -37.91 -4.97 18.28
N GLU A 15 -37.72 -5.80 19.31
CA GLU A 15 -37.52 -7.24 19.18
C GLU A 15 -38.65 -7.92 18.41
N LYS A 16 -39.90 -7.59 18.78
CA LYS A 16 -41.11 -8.12 18.14
C LYS A 16 -41.26 -7.63 16.69
N ASP A 17 -41.07 -6.33 16.46
CA ASP A 17 -41.23 -5.72 15.12
C ASP A 17 -40.19 -6.26 14.13
N LEU A 18 -38.97 -6.54 14.61
CA LEU A 18 -37.90 -7.12 13.82
C LEU A 18 -37.87 -8.65 13.87
N ASN A 19 -38.76 -9.27 14.62
CA ASN A 19 -38.86 -10.73 14.79
C ASN A 19 -37.45 -11.35 15.02
N THR A 20 -36.75 -10.86 16.04
CA THR A 20 -35.40 -11.32 16.44
C THR A 20 -35.44 -11.86 17.87
N ASN A 21 -34.33 -12.41 18.36
CA ASN A 21 -34.20 -12.85 19.75
C ASN A 21 -32.94 -12.20 20.34
N LEU A 22 -33.07 -11.54 21.47
CA LEU A 22 -31.98 -10.75 22.09
C LEU A 22 -30.81 -11.61 22.57
N GLU A 23 -31.05 -12.87 22.96
CA GLU A 23 -29.99 -13.76 23.48
C GLU A 23 -29.38 -14.62 22.39
N LYS A 24 -30.21 -15.15 21.47
CA LYS A 24 -29.78 -16.11 20.43
C LYS A 24 -29.49 -15.46 19.09
N GLY A 25 -29.97 -14.24 18.86
CA GLY A 25 -29.89 -13.57 17.57
C GLY A 25 -30.70 -14.28 16.48
N LEU A 26 -30.39 -13.96 15.22
CA LEU A 26 -31.04 -14.55 14.05
C LEU A 26 -30.42 -15.91 13.69
N THR A 27 -31.24 -16.77 13.07
CA THR A 27 -30.74 -18.01 12.46
C THR A 27 -30.13 -17.72 11.08
N THR A 28 -29.20 -18.58 10.63
CA THR A 28 -28.55 -18.45 9.32
C THR A 28 -29.55 -18.44 8.15
N GLU A 29 -30.65 -19.18 8.28
CA GLU A 29 -31.74 -19.21 7.26
C GLU A 29 -32.48 -17.89 7.19
N GLU A 30 -32.80 -17.34 8.37
CA GLU A 30 -33.50 -16.05 8.47
C GLU A 30 -32.62 -14.90 7.93
N VAL A 31 -31.33 -14.91 8.20
CA VAL A 31 -30.38 -13.94 7.64
C VAL A 31 -30.42 -13.95 6.12
N LYS A 32 -30.36 -15.13 5.48
CA LYS A 32 -30.45 -15.24 4.01
C LYS A 32 -31.72 -14.65 3.44
N LYS A 33 -32.88 -14.96 4.06
CA LYS A 33 -34.17 -14.39 3.64
C LYS A 33 -34.19 -12.87 3.77
N ARG A 34 -33.61 -12.32 4.83
CA ARG A 34 -33.50 -10.87 5.03
C ARG A 34 -32.54 -10.21 4.06
N GLN A 35 -31.42 -10.86 3.71
CA GLN A 35 -30.50 -10.36 2.67
C GLN A 35 -31.22 -10.30 1.30
N GLU A 36 -32.05 -11.26 0.96
CA GLU A 36 -32.88 -11.20 -0.26
C GLU A 36 -33.92 -10.07 -0.22
N ARG A 37 -34.49 -9.76 0.95
CA ARG A 37 -35.51 -8.73 1.13
C ARG A 37 -34.94 -7.32 1.22
N TYR A 38 -33.91 -7.10 2.03
CA TYR A 38 -33.34 -5.79 2.36
C TYR A 38 -32.07 -5.46 1.56
N GLY A 39 -31.46 -6.46 0.94
CA GLY A 39 -30.16 -6.33 0.28
C GLY A 39 -29.00 -6.37 1.27
N TYR A 40 -27.82 -6.07 0.76
CA TYR A 40 -26.60 -5.95 1.55
C TYR A 40 -26.48 -4.58 2.23
N ASN A 41 -25.87 -4.55 3.41
CA ASN A 41 -25.58 -3.33 4.15
C ASN A 41 -24.43 -2.57 3.48
N GLN A 42 -24.72 -1.89 2.40
CA GLN A 42 -23.77 -1.08 1.63
C GLN A 42 -24.46 0.12 0.98
N LEU A 43 -23.74 1.20 0.86
CA LEU A 43 -24.20 2.37 0.12
C LEU A 43 -24.25 2.03 -1.37
N LYS A 44 -25.21 2.57 -2.13
CA LYS A 44 -25.28 2.38 -3.57
C LYS A 44 -24.04 2.96 -4.23
N ALA A 45 -23.24 2.11 -4.84
CA ALA A 45 -22.16 2.55 -5.72
C ALA A 45 -22.73 3.34 -6.90
N LYS A 46 -21.97 4.33 -7.41
CA LYS A 46 -22.32 5.05 -8.65
C LYS A 46 -22.68 4.03 -9.74
N LYS A 47 -23.77 4.27 -10.45
CA LYS A 47 -24.11 3.44 -11.63
C LYS A 47 -22.96 3.50 -12.62
N LYS A 48 -22.42 2.36 -12.97
CA LYS A 48 -21.36 2.26 -13.99
C LYS A 48 -21.90 2.79 -15.31
N LYS A 49 -21.10 3.59 -15.98
CA LYS A 49 -21.41 3.99 -17.36
C LYS A 49 -21.47 2.73 -18.21
N PRO A 50 -22.54 2.50 -18.98
CA PRO A 50 -22.61 1.37 -19.91
C PRO A 50 -21.48 1.46 -20.95
N MET A 51 -21.04 0.31 -21.46
CA MET A 51 -19.90 0.22 -22.38
C MET A 51 -20.07 1.10 -23.63
N ILE A 52 -21.31 1.21 -24.12
CA ILE A 52 -21.65 2.11 -25.24
C ILE A 52 -21.44 3.58 -24.90
N GLN A 53 -21.79 4.02 -23.70
CA GLN A 53 -21.59 5.40 -23.28
C GLN A 53 -20.09 5.71 -23.12
N ARG A 54 -19.29 4.79 -22.62
CA ARG A 54 -17.81 4.93 -22.58
C ARG A 54 -17.23 5.03 -23.96
N PHE A 55 -17.71 4.21 -24.88
CA PHE A 55 -17.31 4.27 -26.29
C PHE A 55 -17.63 5.64 -26.90
N LEU A 56 -18.81 6.18 -26.66
CA LEU A 56 -19.19 7.52 -27.12
C LEU A 56 -18.41 8.63 -26.40
N ASP A 57 -18.05 8.44 -25.14
CA ASP A 57 -17.23 9.41 -24.40
C ASP A 57 -15.81 9.52 -24.99
N GLN A 58 -15.25 8.47 -25.61
CA GLN A 58 -13.96 8.54 -26.31
C GLN A 58 -13.96 9.56 -27.45
N PHE A 59 -15.09 9.75 -28.12
CA PHE A 59 -15.20 10.74 -29.20
C PHE A 59 -15.15 12.20 -28.74
N LYS A 60 -15.09 12.43 -27.42
CA LYS A 60 -14.86 13.77 -26.84
C LYS A 60 -13.36 14.05 -26.63
N ASP A 61 -12.51 13.06 -26.83
CA ASP A 61 -11.06 13.23 -26.74
C ASP A 61 -10.59 14.19 -27.85
N PHE A 62 -9.64 15.07 -27.49
CA PHE A 62 -9.12 16.10 -28.39
C PHE A 62 -8.49 15.50 -29.64
N SER A 63 -7.72 14.40 -29.50
CA SER A 63 -7.06 13.74 -30.62
C SER A 63 -8.08 13.14 -31.60
N ILE A 64 -9.12 12.50 -31.09
CA ILE A 64 -10.18 11.90 -31.90
C ILE A 64 -11.00 12.97 -32.60
N ILE A 65 -11.27 14.11 -31.94
CA ILE A 65 -11.94 15.26 -32.59
C ILE A 65 -11.09 15.78 -33.76
N VAL A 66 -9.79 15.92 -33.61
CA VAL A 66 -8.87 16.35 -34.68
C VAL A 66 -8.87 15.36 -35.82
N LEU A 67 -8.85 14.04 -35.55
CA LEU A 67 -8.96 12.99 -36.60
C LEU A 67 -10.31 13.02 -37.34
N ILE A 68 -11.40 13.27 -36.64
CA ILE A 68 -12.72 13.38 -37.28
C ILE A 68 -12.76 14.60 -38.18
N ILE A 69 -12.19 15.73 -37.75
CA ILE A 69 -12.07 16.92 -38.59
C ILE A 69 -11.23 16.61 -39.84
N ALA A 70 -10.11 15.91 -39.71
CA ALA A 70 -9.27 15.47 -40.78
C ALA A 70 -10.01 14.54 -41.77
N ALA A 71 -10.77 13.58 -41.25
CA ALA A 71 -11.59 12.67 -42.04
C ALA A 71 -12.65 13.44 -42.88
N ILE A 72 -13.30 14.46 -42.30
CA ILE A 72 -14.27 15.29 -42.99
C ILE A 72 -13.60 16.11 -44.08
N VAL A 73 -12.45 16.74 -43.81
CA VAL A 73 -11.70 17.52 -44.80
C VAL A 73 -11.21 16.62 -45.92
N SER A 74 -10.59 15.48 -45.64
CA SER A 74 -10.15 14.48 -46.63
C SER A 74 -11.29 14.00 -47.50
N GLY A 75 -12.48 13.73 -46.90
CA GLY A 75 -13.65 13.29 -47.68
C GLY A 75 -14.22 14.35 -48.59
N VAL A 76 -14.28 15.61 -48.17
CA VAL A 76 -14.74 16.71 -49.00
C VAL A 76 -13.80 16.93 -50.18
N VAL A 77 -12.50 16.84 -49.93
CA VAL A 77 -11.48 17.05 -50.97
C VAL A 77 -11.41 15.88 -51.95
N GLY A 78 -11.34 14.64 -51.45
CA GLY A 78 -11.27 13.45 -52.30
C GLY A 78 -12.47 13.35 -53.25
N VAL A 79 -13.65 13.81 -52.81
CA VAL A 79 -14.83 13.90 -53.69
C VAL A 79 -14.68 15.05 -54.69
N ALA A 80 -14.13 16.21 -54.31
CA ALA A 80 -13.93 17.37 -55.16
C ALA A 80 -12.88 17.15 -56.25
N GLU A 81 -11.82 16.41 -55.98
CA GLU A 81 -10.71 16.08 -56.86
C GLU A 81 -10.92 14.77 -57.64
N GLY A 82 -11.94 13.99 -57.29
CA GLY A 82 -12.26 12.72 -57.98
C GLY A 82 -11.38 11.54 -57.55
N GLU A 83 -10.59 11.68 -56.47
CA GLU A 83 -9.70 10.64 -55.94
C GLU A 83 -10.40 9.63 -55.02
N GLY A 84 -11.69 9.88 -54.70
CA GLY A 84 -12.51 8.98 -53.88
C GLY A 84 -12.43 9.26 -52.38
N ILE A 85 -13.00 8.37 -51.55
CA ILE A 85 -13.12 8.56 -50.11
C ILE A 85 -12.28 7.53 -49.30
N THR A 86 -11.28 6.94 -49.95
CA THR A 86 -10.48 5.85 -49.36
C THR A 86 -9.78 6.29 -48.09
N ASP A 87 -9.10 7.44 -48.10
CA ASP A 87 -8.38 7.98 -46.93
C ASP A 87 -9.33 8.32 -45.77
N THR A 88 -10.50 8.87 -46.09
CA THR A 88 -11.55 9.14 -45.11
C THR A 88 -12.00 7.84 -44.42
N ILE A 89 -12.21 6.76 -45.15
CA ILE A 89 -12.61 5.46 -44.60
C ILE A 89 -11.50 4.92 -43.69
N ILE A 90 -10.24 5.04 -44.11
CA ILE A 90 -9.08 4.60 -43.34
C ILE A 90 -9.00 5.37 -42.02
N ILE A 91 -9.11 6.69 -42.03
CA ILE A 91 -9.07 7.51 -40.79
C ILE A 91 -10.24 7.14 -39.88
N LEU A 92 -11.45 6.95 -40.40
CA LEU A 92 -12.60 6.55 -39.59
C LEU A 92 -12.44 5.14 -38.97
N ILE A 93 -11.85 4.19 -39.67
CA ILE A 93 -11.52 2.87 -39.12
C ILE A 93 -10.55 3.03 -37.97
N VAL A 94 -9.50 3.83 -38.12
CA VAL A 94 -8.53 4.09 -37.09
C VAL A 94 -9.18 4.76 -35.88
N VAL A 95 -10.05 5.74 -36.07
CA VAL A 95 -10.81 6.38 -34.96
C VAL A 95 -11.65 5.35 -34.20
N ILE A 96 -12.31 4.44 -34.88
CA ILE A 96 -13.10 3.37 -34.22
C ILE A 96 -12.19 2.41 -33.45
N VAL A 97 -11.07 1.99 -34.02
CA VAL A 97 -10.09 1.09 -33.38
C VAL A 97 -9.51 1.77 -32.15
N ASN A 98 -9.13 3.04 -32.25
CA ASN A 98 -8.64 3.82 -31.12
C ASN A 98 -9.68 3.91 -29.98
N ALA A 99 -10.93 4.22 -30.29
CA ALA A 99 -12.02 4.24 -29.32
C ALA A 99 -12.24 2.87 -28.63
N ILE A 100 -12.13 1.77 -29.36
CA ILE A 100 -12.24 0.40 -28.80
C ILE A 100 -11.08 0.11 -27.85
N ILE A 101 -9.85 0.48 -28.22
CA ILE A 101 -8.66 0.30 -27.36
C ILE A 101 -8.78 1.16 -26.12
N GLY A 102 -9.17 2.43 -26.24
CA GLY A 102 -9.39 3.34 -25.11
C GLY A 102 -10.41 2.78 -24.11
N VAL A 103 -11.58 2.34 -24.58
CA VAL A 103 -12.58 1.69 -23.70
C VAL A 103 -12.04 0.42 -23.04
N THR A 104 -11.24 -0.38 -23.76
CA THR A 104 -10.67 -1.60 -23.21
C THR A 104 -9.65 -1.29 -22.09
N GLN A 105 -8.81 -0.29 -22.28
CA GLN A 105 -7.84 0.18 -21.28
C GLN A 105 -8.55 0.76 -20.05
N GLU A 106 -9.54 1.64 -20.24
CA GLU A 106 -10.35 2.23 -19.18
C GLU A 106 -11.08 1.14 -18.36
N SER A 107 -11.71 0.18 -19.03
CA SER A 107 -12.40 -0.95 -18.38
C SER A 107 -11.45 -1.84 -17.58
N LYS A 108 -10.22 -2.07 -18.06
CA LYS A 108 -9.21 -2.82 -17.28
C LYS A 108 -8.75 -2.06 -16.05
N ALA A 109 -8.52 -0.75 -16.16
CA ALA A 109 -8.14 0.11 -15.04
C ALA A 109 -9.23 0.09 -13.96
N GLU A 110 -10.49 0.29 -14.32
CA GLU A 110 -11.63 0.28 -13.39
C GLU A 110 -11.81 -1.07 -12.69
N LYS A 111 -11.78 -2.19 -13.43
CA LYS A 111 -11.87 -3.53 -12.82
C LYS A 111 -10.75 -3.80 -11.81
N SER A 112 -9.56 -3.28 -12.06
CA SER A 112 -8.43 -3.39 -11.13
C SER A 112 -8.67 -2.58 -9.86
N LEU A 113 -9.28 -1.39 -9.97
CA LEU A 113 -9.68 -0.56 -8.83
C LEU A 113 -10.79 -1.20 -7.99
N GLU A 114 -11.82 -1.76 -8.64
CA GLU A 114 -12.90 -2.46 -7.94
C GLU A 114 -12.42 -3.67 -7.13
N ALA A 115 -11.46 -4.42 -7.67
CA ALA A 115 -10.87 -5.55 -6.96
C ALA A 115 -10.18 -5.09 -5.65
N LEU A 116 -9.66 -3.86 -5.60
CA LEU A 116 -9.05 -3.29 -4.40
C LEU A 116 -10.08 -2.87 -3.37
N GLN A 117 -11.18 -2.24 -3.78
CA GLN A 117 -12.24 -1.80 -2.86
C GLN A 117 -12.86 -2.96 -2.08
N LYS A 118 -12.96 -4.15 -2.69
CA LYS A 118 -13.46 -5.35 -2.04
C LYS A 118 -12.58 -5.89 -0.91
N LEU A 119 -11.34 -5.46 -0.80
CA LEU A 119 -10.38 -5.93 0.21
C LEU A 119 -10.43 -5.12 1.50
N THR A 120 -11.18 -4.02 1.54
CA THR A 120 -11.27 -3.09 2.68
C THR A 120 -12.58 -3.19 3.44
N ASP A 121 -13.37 -4.24 3.26
CA ASP A 121 -14.63 -4.43 3.97
C ASP A 121 -14.38 -4.58 5.48
N HIS A 122 -15.11 -3.83 6.30
CA HIS A 122 -15.10 -3.94 7.76
C HIS A 122 -15.79 -5.24 8.22
N ALA A 123 -15.35 -5.76 9.35
CA ALA A 123 -15.95 -6.92 10.01
C ALA A 123 -16.75 -6.47 11.25
N SER A 124 -17.77 -7.20 11.63
CA SER A 124 -18.60 -6.92 12.81
C SER A 124 -18.84 -8.18 13.62
N LYS A 125 -18.81 -8.05 14.95
CA LYS A 125 -19.16 -9.12 15.87
C LYS A 125 -20.68 -9.18 16.01
N VAL A 126 -21.26 -10.32 15.70
CA VAL A 126 -22.72 -10.53 15.77
C VAL A 126 -23.07 -11.77 16.57
N ILE A 127 -24.24 -11.76 17.23
CA ILE A 127 -24.81 -12.94 17.87
C ILE A 127 -25.76 -13.58 16.87
N ARG A 128 -25.43 -14.77 16.39
CA ARG A 128 -26.30 -15.60 15.54
C ARG A 128 -26.30 -17.03 16.03
N ASN A 129 -27.44 -17.69 16.01
CA ASN A 129 -27.62 -19.06 16.54
C ASN A 129 -27.15 -19.25 18.01
N GLY A 130 -27.12 -18.19 18.82
CA GLY A 130 -26.64 -18.19 20.20
C GLY A 130 -25.11 -18.10 20.38
N GLU A 131 -24.37 -17.90 19.30
CA GLU A 131 -22.90 -17.76 19.33
C GLU A 131 -22.46 -16.40 18.79
N ILE A 132 -21.36 -15.85 19.35
CA ILE A 132 -20.74 -14.64 18.82
C ILE A 132 -19.83 -15.03 17.66
N ILE A 133 -20.15 -14.56 16.48
CA ILE A 133 -19.37 -14.77 15.26
C ILE A 133 -18.95 -13.44 14.65
N VAL A 134 -17.86 -13.44 13.89
CA VAL A 134 -17.37 -12.27 13.13
C VAL A 134 -17.84 -12.42 11.68
N VAL A 135 -18.56 -11.43 11.18
CA VAL A 135 -19.07 -11.41 9.80
C VAL A 135 -18.66 -10.11 9.10
N PRO A 136 -18.54 -10.10 7.76
CA PRO A 136 -18.40 -8.86 7.03
C PRO A 136 -19.56 -7.90 7.31
N ALA A 137 -19.28 -6.62 7.60
CA ALA A 137 -20.32 -5.63 7.93
C ALA A 137 -21.39 -5.49 6.84
N LYS A 138 -21.04 -5.74 5.58
CA LYS A 138 -21.98 -5.73 4.46
C LYS A 138 -23.05 -6.84 4.54
N GLU A 139 -22.82 -7.90 5.32
CA GLU A 139 -23.74 -9.04 5.47
C GLU A 139 -24.74 -8.85 6.60
N LEU A 140 -24.67 -7.72 7.31
CA LEU A 140 -25.62 -7.37 8.35
C LEU A 140 -27.03 -7.12 7.78
N VAL A 141 -28.02 -7.53 8.54
CA VAL A 141 -29.42 -7.34 8.19
C VAL A 141 -30.20 -6.75 9.39
N PRO A 142 -31.28 -6.02 9.15
CA PRO A 142 -32.15 -5.57 10.24
C PRO A 142 -32.59 -6.75 11.12
N GLY A 143 -32.40 -6.63 12.43
CA GLY A 143 -32.63 -7.68 13.43
C GLY A 143 -31.40 -8.46 13.87
N ASP A 144 -30.23 -8.26 13.28
CA ASP A 144 -28.99 -8.79 13.84
C ASP A 144 -28.69 -8.14 15.20
N ILE A 145 -28.12 -8.91 16.12
CA ILE A 145 -27.62 -8.41 17.42
C ILE A 145 -26.11 -8.22 17.29
N ILE A 146 -25.65 -6.99 17.39
CA ILE A 146 -24.21 -6.69 17.32
C ILE A 146 -23.63 -6.43 18.71
N VAL A 147 -22.31 -6.75 18.83
CA VAL A 147 -21.49 -6.46 20.02
C VAL A 147 -20.44 -5.45 19.61
N LEU A 148 -20.33 -4.37 20.39
CA LEU A 148 -19.44 -3.26 20.13
C LEU A 148 -18.53 -3.01 21.32
N ASP A 149 -17.25 -2.82 21.04
CA ASP A 149 -16.20 -2.48 22.01
C ASP A 149 -15.55 -1.13 21.65
N THR A 150 -14.80 -0.54 22.59
CA THR A 150 -14.02 0.67 22.36
C THR A 150 -13.12 0.50 21.13
N GLY A 151 -13.20 1.43 20.18
CA GLY A 151 -12.42 1.41 18.92
C GLY A 151 -13.16 0.81 17.73
N ASP A 152 -14.36 0.24 17.92
CA ASP A 152 -15.18 -0.29 16.83
C ASP A 152 -15.97 0.84 16.15
N TYR A 153 -16.12 0.78 14.82
CA TYR A 153 -17.09 1.56 14.09
C TYR A 153 -18.46 0.88 14.12
N VAL A 154 -19.50 1.69 14.27
CA VAL A 154 -20.88 1.24 14.19
C VAL A 154 -21.22 0.95 12.73
N PRO A 155 -21.50 -0.31 12.36
CA PRO A 155 -21.61 -0.72 10.94
C PRO A 155 -22.97 -0.40 10.30
N ALA A 156 -23.98 -0.12 11.10
CA ALA A 156 -25.38 0.14 10.69
C ALA A 156 -26.07 1.01 11.75
N ASP A 157 -27.29 1.44 11.52
CA ASP A 157 -28.06 2.12 12.59
C ASP A 157 -28.61 1.09 13.57
N VAL A 158 -28.40 1.33 14.86
CA VAL A 158 -28.58 0.35 15.94
C VAL A 158 -29.37 0.93 17.09
N ARG A 159 -30.37 0.17 17.61
CA ARG A 159 -31.04 0.44 18.88
C ARG A 159 -30.27 -0.28 20.00
N ILE A 160 -29.76 0.48 20.96
CA ILE A 160 -28.99 -0.05 22.08
C ILE A 160 -29.88 -0.89 23.02
N ILE A 161 -29.37 -2.09 23.39
CA ILE A 161 -30.04 -2.99 24.36
C ILE A 161 -29.23 -3.17 25.64
N GLU A 162 -27.90 -2.98 25.56
CA GLU A 162 -26.96 -3.00 26.70
C GLU A 162 -25.90 -1.95 26.51
N ALA A 163 -25.65 -1.14 27.52
CA ALA A 163 -24.61 -0.11 27.51
C ALA A 163 -23.85 -0.10 28.85
N VAL A 164 -22.53 -0.24 28.79
CA VAL A 164 -21.63 -0.14 29.97
C VAL A 164 -20.65 0.98 29.69
N ASN A 165 -20.88 2.14 30.28
CA ASN A 165 -20.08 3.36 30.07
C ASN A 165 -19.87 3.71 28.59
N LEU A 166 -20.87 3.41 27.76
CA LEU A 166 -20.77 3.51 26.30
C LEU A 166 -20.78 4.95 25.85
N LYS A 167 -19.73 5.37 25.10
CA LYS A 167 -19.65 6.70 24.47
C LYS A 167 -19.40 6.56 22.98
N SER A 168 -20.15 7.32 22.19
CA SER A 168 -20.07 7.35 20.73
C SER A 168 -19.69 8.73 20.22
N GLN A 169 -18.76 8.81 19.30
CA GLN A 169 -18.43 10.03 18.56
C GLN A 169 -19.21 10.06 17.25
N GLU A 170 -20.08 11.05 17.13
CA GLU A 170 -21.05 11.18 16.03
C GLU A 170 -20.80 12.45 15.18
N ALA A 171 -19.58 12.96 15.21
CA ALA A 171 -19.19 14.20 14.52
C ALA A 171 -19.52 14.26 13.03
N SER A 172 -19.51 13.11 12.34
CA SER A 172 -19.87 12.99 10.92
C SER A 172 -21.36 13.25 10.64
N LEU A 173 -22.22 13.11 11.66
CA LEU A 173 -23.67 13.27 11.54
C LEU A 173 -24.17 14.53 12.24
N THR A 174 -23.62 14.86 13.41
CA THR A 174 -24.07 15.97 14.25
C THR A 174 -23.22 17.23 14.10
N GLY A 175 -21.98 17.08 13.60
CA GLY A 175 -21.00 18.17 13.54
C GLY A 175 -20.28 18.43 14.87
N GLU A 176 -20.65 17.75 15.97
CA GLU A 176 -20.07 17.93 17.29
C GLU A 176 -18.96 16.90 17.53
N SER A 177 -17.76 17.37 17.92
CA SER A 177 -16.59 16.51 18.13
C SER A 177 -16.52 15.85 19.50
N VAL A 178 -17.39 16.24 20.45
CA VAL A 178 -17.41 15.68 21.81
C VAL A 178 -18.16 14.34 21.80
N PRO A 179 -17.59 13.25 22.36
CA PRO A 179 -18.29 11.97 22.45
C PRO A 179 -19.56 12.07 23.32
N VAL A 180 -20.64 11.50 22.82
CA VAL A 180 -21.95 11.48 23.47
C VAL A 180 -22.09 10.20 24.28
N GLU A 181 -22.49 10.33 25.56
CA GLU A 181 -22.78 9.18 26.42
C GLU A 181 -24.11 8.54 26.01
N LYS A 182 -24.12 7.22 25.84
CA LYS A 182 -25.25 6.47 25.33
C LYS A 182 -25.88 5.62 26.44
N ASN A 183 -27.20 5.48 26.38
CA ASN A 183 -27.97 4.71 27.34
C ASN A 183 -29.00 3.82 26.64
N VAL A 184 -29.82 3.10 27.41
CA VAL A 184 -30.90 2.21 26.90
C VAL A 184 -32.31 2.77 27.07
N GLU A 185 -32.43 3.94 27.72
CA GLU A 185 -33.72 4.52 28.09
C GLU A 185 -34.56 4.90 26.85
N ILE A 186 -35.88 4.83 26.99
CA ILE A 186 -36.79 5.22 25.91
C ILE A 186 -36.87 6.74 25.82
N ILE A 187 -36.92 7.26 24.62
CA ILE A 187 -37.07 8.69 24.36
C ILE A 187 -38.53 8.92 23.93
N GLU A 188 -39.33 9.59 24.79
CA GLU A 188 -40.79 9.78 24.57
C GLU A 188 -41.08 10.81 23.48
N ASP A 189 -40.21 11.81 23.32
CA ASP A 189 -40.36 12.86 22.30
C ASP A 189 -40.06 12.30 20.90
N ALA A 190 -41.05 12.31 20.02
CA ALA A 190 -40.93 11.78 18.67
C ALA A 190 -40.21 12.72 17.68
N GLU A 191 -39.93 13.97 18.06
CA GLU A 191 -39.30 14.98 17.21
C GLU A 191 -37.84 15.30 17.60
N VAL A 192 -37.18 14.46 18.41
CA VAL A 192 -35.85 14.64 18.91
C VAL A 192 -34.80 14.61 17.77
N GLY A 193 -33.84 15.56 17.79
CA GLY A 193 -32.75 15.65 16.86
C GLY A 193 -31.83 14.42 16.90
N LEU A 194 -31.01 14.20 15.85
CA LEU A 194 -30.13 13.03 15.76
C LEU A 194 -29.16 12.94 16.95
N GLY A 195 -28.52 14.06 17.34
CA GLY A 195 -27.55 14.11 18.43
C GLY A 195 -28.14 13.79 19.81
N ASP A 196 -29.45 13.99 19.98
CA ASP A 196 -30.15 13.77 21.25
C ASP A 196 -30.76 12.36 21.38
N ARG A 197 -30.58 11.51 20.35
CA ARG A 197 -31.05 10.10 20.41
C ARG A 197 -30.03 9.23 21.14
N LEU A 198 -30.02 9.39 22.47
CA LEU A 198 -29.00 8.75 23.34
C LEU A 198 -29.10 7.22 23.39
N ASN A 199 -30.22 6.65 22.95
CA ASN A 199 -30.44 5.20 22.90
C ASN A 199 -30.23 4.56 21.53
N MET A 200 -29.67 5.34 20.60
CA MET A 200 -29.31 4.90 19.24
C MET A 200 -27.81 5.07 18.99
N LEU A 201 -27.26 4.19 18.16
CA LEU A 201 -25.96 4.36 17.52
C LEU A 201 -26.17 4.42 16.01
N PHE A 202 -25.43 5.25 15.35
CA PHE A 202 -25.56 5.49 13.92
C PHE A 202 -24.40 4.93 13.13
N SER A 203 -24.68 4.47 11.92
CA SER A 203 -23.64 3.99 10.98
C SER A 203 -22.50 5.00 10.84
N SER A 204 -21.27 4.51 10.77
CA SER A 204 -20.04 5.32 10.67
C SER A 204 -19.71 6.18 11.91
N SER A 205 -20.41 6.02 13.03
CA SER A 205 -19.97 6.56 14.31
C SER A 205 -18.92 5.67 14.96
N LEU A 206 -18.13 6.24 15.87
CA LEU A 206 -17.04 5.58 16.56
C LEU A 206 -17.37 5.34 18.02
N ILE A 207 -17.16 4.12 18.53
CA ILE A 207 -17.20 3.84 19.97
C ILE A 207 -15.87 4.29 20.59
N THR A 208 -15.90 5.39 21.34
CA THR A 208 -14.70 5.97 21.95
C THR A 208 -14.39 5.43 23.33
N TYR A 209 -15.43 4.92 24.04
CA TYR A 209 -15.28 4.36 25.38
C TYR A 209 -16.41 3.37 25.69
N GLY A 210 -16.09 2.37 26.54
CA GLY A 210 -17.06 1.39 27.01
C GLY A 210 -17.37 0.26 26.04
N ARG A 211 -18.47 -0.45 26.31
CA ARG A 211 -18.94 -1.56 25.46
C ARG A 211 -20.47 -1.58 25.45
N GLY A 212 -21.03 -2.17 24.40
CA GLY A 212 -22.48 -2.26 24.27
C GLY A 212 -22.96 -3.37 23.36
N LYS A 213 -24.24 -3.68 23.45
CA LYS A 213 -24.95 -4.54 22.51
C LYS A 213 -26.13 -3.77 21.95
N GLY A 214 -26.53 -4.09 20.73
CA GLY A 214 -27.69 -3.47 20.12
C GLY A 214 -28.27 -4.26 18.96
N ILE A 215 -29.50 -3.92 18.60
CA ILE A 215 -30.24 -4.50 17.47
C ILE A 215 -30.00 -3.61 16.26
N VAL A 216 -29.55 -4.16 15.16
CA VAL A 216 -29.51 -3.50 13.87
C VAL A 216 -30.93 -3.19 13.40
N VAL A 217 -31.24 -1.92 13.20
CA VAL A 217 -32.61 -1.48 12.82
C VAL A 217 -32.69 -1.01 11.37
N GLU A 218 -31.63 -0.37 10.86
CA GLU A 218 -31.56 0.11 9.47
C GLU A 218 -30.19 -0.22 8.88
N THR A 219 -30.13 -0.53 7.57
CA THR A 219 -28.91 -0.93 6.86
C THR A 219 -28.76 -0.18 5.53
N GLY A 220 -27.54 0.01 5.06
CA GLY A 220 -27.20 0.58 3.74
C GLY A 220 -27.86 1.96 3.51
N MET A 221 -28.57 2.13 2.42
CA MET A 221 -29.20 3.40 2.04
C MET A 221 -30.33 3.86 2.98
N THR A 222 -30.83 2.99 3.87
CA THR A 222 -31.87 3.37 4.83
C THR A 222 -31.32 3.95 6.13
N THR A 223 -30.02 3.77 6.42
CA THR A 223 -29.33 4.41 7.55
C THR A 223 -29.34 5.94 7.43
N GLU A 224 -29.12 6.66 8.51
CA GLU A 224 -29.04 8.13 8.49
C GLU A 224 -27.88 8.60 7.55
N VAL A 225 -26.72 7.92 7.60
CA VAL A 225 -25.60 8.15 6.65
C VAL A 225 -26.02 7.82 5.22
N GLY A 226 -26.76 6.74 5.00
CA GLY A 226 -27.26 6.36 3.68
C GLY A 226 -28.21 7.40 3.07
N LYS A 227 -29.05 8.03 3.88
CA LYS A 227 -29.92 9.13 3.46
C LYS A 227 -29.13 10.35 3.03
N ILE A 228 -28.08 10.72 3.79
CA ILE A 228 -27.17 11.83 3.45
C ILE A 228 -26.40 11.49 2.15
N ALA A 229 -25.87 10.29 2.03
CA ALA A 229 -25.16 9.84 0.82
C ALA A 229 -26.04 9.87 -0.43
N GLY A 230 -27.35 9.57 -0.28
CA GLY A 230 -28.33 9.69 -1.36
C GLY A 230 -28.58 11.12 -1.84
N MET A 231 -28.30 12.12 -1.01
CA MET A 231 -28.39 13.56 -1.35
C MET A 231 -27.08 14.09 -1.94
N LEU A 232 -25.95 13.45 -1.69
CA LEU A 232 -24.60 13.81 -2.13
C LEU A 232 -24.18 12.94 -3.34
N ASP A 233 -24.73 13.19 -4.51
CA ASP A 233 -24.41 12.44 -5.76
C ASP A 233 -23.02 12.82 -6.35
N LEU A 234 -22.11 13.39 -5.56
CA LEU A 234 -20.87 14.02 -6.02
C LEU A 234 -19.66 13.74 -5.13
N ALA A 235 -19.13 12.55 -5.19
CA ALA A 235 -17.71 12.38 -4.87
C ALA A 235 -16.93 12.36 -6.20
N GLU A 236 -16.23 13.44 -6.53
CA GLU A 236 -15.24 13.47 -7.60
C GLU A 236 -14.14 12.45 -7.29
N GLU A 237 -13.74 11.68 -8.31
CA GLU A 237 -12.58 10.80 -8.20
C GLU A 237 -11.34 11.64 -7.95
N GLN A 238 -10.65 11.40 -6.84
CA GLN A 238 -9.40 12.12 -6.54
C GLN A 238 -8.31 11.64 -7.50
N THR A 239 -7.80 12.56 -8.31
CA THR A 239 -6.63 12.33 -9.17
C THR A 239 -5.37 12.22 -8.32
N THR A 240 -4.42 11.37 -8.73
CA THR A 240 -3.12 11.28 -8.07
C THR A 240 -2.24 12.49 -8.41
N PRO A 241 -1.29 12.90 -7.53
CA PRO A 241 -0.34 13.97 -7.86
C PRO A 241 0.43 13.71 -9.16
N LEU A 242 0.75 12.44 -9.45
CA LEU A 242 1.36 12.03 -10.70
C LEU A 242 0.43 12.26 -11.90
N GLN A 243 -0.85 11.87 -11.79
CA GLN A 243 -1.83 12.10 -12.86
C GLN A 243 -2.00 13.60 -13.17
N GLU A 244 -2.01 14.46 -12.14
CA GLU A 244 -2.06 15.92 -12.33
C GLU A 244 -0.82 16.45 -13.07
N LYS A 245 0.38 15.97 -12.67
CA LYS A 245 1.63 16.30 -13.35
C LYS A 245 1.62 15.83 -14.82
N LEU A 246 1.12 14.62 -15.09
CA LEU A 246 1.00 14.06 -16.43
C LEU A 246 -0.03 14.80 -17.29
N ASN A 247 -1.17 15.19 -16.73
CA ASN A 247 -2.17 16.02 -17.40
C ASN A 247 -1.61 17.40 -17.78
N LYS A 248 -0.85 18.03 -16.86
CA LYS A 248 -0.17 19.31 -17.15
C LYS A 248 0.87 19.15 -18.27
N LEU A 249 1.61 18.06 -18.25
CA LEU A 249 2.55 17.72 -19.30
C LEU A 249 1.84 17.55 -20.66
N GLY A 250 0.78 16.74 -20.71
CA GLY A 250 0.00 16.52 -21.93
C GLY A 250 -0.49 17.84 -22.56
N LYS A 251 -1.00 18.76 -21.72
CA LYS A 251 -1.38 20.11 -22.17
C LYS A 251 -0.19 20.89 -22.74
N THR A 252 0.96 20.85 -22.09
CA THR A 252 2.16 21.55 -22.56
C THR A 252 2.67 20.98 -23.88
N LEU A 253 2.73 19.66 -24.00
CA LEU A 253 3.12 18.97 -25.23
C LEU A 253 2.13 19.27 -26.35
N GLY A 254 0.82 19.29 -26.08
CA GLY A 254 -0.21 19.65 -27.06
C GLY A 254 -0.04 21.08 -27.61
N ILE A 255 0.31 22.04 -26.75
CA ILE A 255 0.58 23.41 -27.20
C ILE A 255 1.84 23.48 -28.07
N VAL A 256 2.92 22.79 -27.67
CA VAL A 256 4.17 22.73 -28.47
C VAL A 256 3.92 22.06 -29.81
N ALA A 257 3.19 20.95 -29.81
CA ALA A 257 2.79 20.24 -31.02
C ALA A 257 2.00 21.14 -31.98
N LEU A 258 1.00 21.86 -31.47
CA LEU A 258 0.22 22.78 -32.28
C LEU A 258 1.10 23.88 -32.92
N ALA A 259 2.05 24.42 -32.16
CA ALA A 259 2.99 25.40 -32.69
C ALA A 259 3.86 24.82 -33.81
N ILE A 260 4.33 23.57 -33.68
CA ILE A 260 5.12 22.88 -34.72
C ILE A 260 4.24 22.57 -35.93
N CYS A 261 2.98 22.16 -35.75
CA CYS A 261 2.02 21.92 -36.83
C CYS A 261 1.81 23.17 -37.68
N VAL A 262 1.56 24.31 -37.04
CA VAL A 262 1.40 25.62 -37.74
C VAL A 262 2.69 25.96 -38.48
N PHE A 263 3.84 25.73 -37.87
CA PHE A 263 5.14 25.99 -38.49
C PHE A 263 5.38 25.14 -39.74
N ILE A 264 5.13 23.82 -39.66
CA ILE A 264 5.26 22.90 -40.79
C ILE A 264 4.27 23.25 -41.92
N PHE A 265 3.02 23.55 -41.56
CA PHE A 265 2.02 24.00 -42.51
C PHE A 265 2.48 25.22 -43.31
N ILE A 266 2.96 26.28 -42.61
CA ILE A 266 3.45 27.49 -43.26
C ILE A 266 4.64 27.19 -44.20
N ILE A 267 5.61 26.41 -43.73
CA ILE A 267 6.80 26.04 -44.53
C ILE A 267 6.39 25.26 -45.78
N GLY A 268 5.48 24.30 -45.66
CA GLY A 268 4.98 23.55 -46.83
C GLY A 268 4.33 24.41 -47.87
N LEU A 269 3.53 25.40 -47.45
CA LEU A 269 2.95 26.41 -48.39
C LEU A 269 4.03 27.25 -49.06
N ILE A 270 5.07 27.67 -48.34
CA ILE A 270 6.21 28.42 -48.91
C ILE A 270 6.96 27.55 -49.92
N GLN A 271 7.06 26.24 -49.72
CA GLN A 271 7.69 25.30 -50.65
C GLN A 271 6.82 24.99 -51.90
N GLY A 272 5.59 25.49 -51.96
CA GLY A 272 4.65 25.30 -53.06
C GLY A 272 3.90 23.95 -53.01
N LYS A 273 3.86 23.30 -51.83
CA LYS A 273 3.04 22.07 -51.63
C LYS A 273 1.57 22.43 -51.56
N GLU A 274 0.72 21.49 -51.88
CA GLU A 274 -0.72 21.67 -51.84
C GLU A 274 -1.22 21.92 -50.40
N PRO A 275 -2.09 22.94 -50.19
CA PRO A 275 -2.54 23.31 -48.83
C PRO A 275 -3.22 22.18 -48.09
N ILE A 276 -3.88 21.30 -48.75
CA ILE A 276 -4.64 20.19 -48.20
C ILE A 276 -3.71 19.09 -47.73
N HIS A 277 -2.74 18.69 -48.51
CA HIS A 277 -1.70 17.73 -48.12
C HIS A 277 -0.94 18.24 -46.92
N MET A 278 -0.58 19.53 -46.88
CA MET A 278 0.08 20.13 -45.75
C MET A 278 -0.80 20.19 -44.50
N PHE A 279 -2.11 20.39 -44.66
CA PHE A 279 -3.05 20.32 -43.55
C PHE A 279 -3.11 18.89 -42.97
N MET A 280 -3.18 17.88 -43.82
CA MET A 280 -3.19 16.46 -43.39
C MET A 280 -1.90 16.06 -42.70
N THR A 281 -0.73 16.49 -43.19
CA THR A 281 0.57 16.28 -42.56
C THR A 281 0.62 16.95 -41.17
N ALA A 282 0.12 18.20 -41.06
CA ALA A 282 0.05 18.92 -39.80
C ALA A 282 -0.88 18.25 -38.76
N VAL A 283 -2.03 17.73 -39.23
CA VAL A 283 -2.96 16.96 -38.37
C VAL A 283 -2.33 15.67 -37.91
N SER A 284 -1.64 14.93 -38.77
CA SER A 284 -0.94 13.71 -38.45
C SER A 284 0.13 13.96 -37.37
N LEU A 285 0.88 15.04 -37.52
CA LEU A 285 1.85 15.47 -36.50
C LEU A 285 1.18 15.84 -35.17
N ALA A 286 0.03 16.51 -35.20
CA ALA A 286 -0.70 16.85 -33.99
C ALA A 286 -1.11 15.60 -33.20
N VAL A 287 -1.52 14.55 -33.90
CA VAL A 287 -1.88 13.26 -33.31
C VAL A 287 -0.63 12.54 -32.79
N ALA A 288 0.46 12.50 -33.57
CA ALA A 288 1.74 11.90 -33.18
C ALA A 288 2.33 12.53 -31.90
N ALA A 289 2.16 13.83 -31.73
CA ALA A 289 2.78 14.56 -30.64
C ALA A 289 2.08 14.38 -29.28
N ILE A 290 0.87 13.84 -29.23
CA ILE A 290 0.10 13.63 -28.02
C ILE A 290 0.27 12.19 -27.57
N PRO A 291 0.90 11.91 -26.40
CA PRO A 291 1.07 10.53 -25.93
C PRO A 291 -0.27 9.99 -25.44
N GLU A 292 -1.06 9.46 -26.36
CA GLU A 292 -2.33 8.81 -26.08
C GLU A 292 -2.11 7.63 -25.12
N GLY A 293 -2.99 7.47 -24.16
CA GLY A 293 -2.89 6.37 -23.20
C GLY A 293 -1.89 6.54 -22.05
N LEU A 294 -1.04 7.59 -21.98
CA LEU A 294 -0.06 7.75 -20.91
C LEU A 294 -0.71 7.76 -19.51
N VAL A 295 -1.84 8.46 -19.36
CA VAL A 295 -2.60 8.50 -18.10
C VAL A 295 -3.25 7.12 -17.83
N ALA A 296 -3.84 6.48 -18.82
CA ALA A 296 -4.45 5.17 -18.68
C ALA A 296 -3.42 4.09 -18.32
N VAL A 297 -2.27 4.06 -18.98
CA VAL A 297 -1.18 3.12 -18.69
C VAL A 297 -0.64 3.36 -17.30
N SER A 298 -0.42 4.62 -16.86
CA SER A 298 0.05 4.93 -15.50
C SER A 298 -0.93 4.41 -14.44
N THR A 299 -2.23 4.56 -14.65
CA THR A 299 -3.27 4.03 -13.75
C THR A 299 -3.24 2.49 -13.70
N ILE A 300 -3.06 1.83 -14.83
CA ILE A 300 -2.92 0.37 -14.89
C ILE A 300 -1.65 -0.08 -14.15
N VAL A 301 -0.53 0.62 -14.32
CA VAL A 301 0.74 0.33 -13.60
C VAL A 301 0.54 0.42 -12.09
N LEU A 302 -0.11 1.49 -11.61
CA LEU A 302 -0.45 1.66 -10.20
C LEU A 302 -1.35 0.52 -9.69
N ALA A 303 -2.41 0.19 -10.42
CA ALA A 303 -3.33 -0.89 -10.04
C ALA A 303 -2.65 -2.27 -9.97
N ILE A 304 -1.78 -2.59 -10.92
CA ILE A 304 -0.96 -3.82 -10.89
C ILE A 304 0.00 -3.80 -9.69
N GLY A 305 0.57 -2.64 -9.40
CA GLY A 305 1.44 -2.45 -8.24
C GLY A 305 0.73 -2.74 -6.92
N VAL A 306 -0.46 -2.19 -6.73
CA VAL A 306 -1.28 -2.44 -5.53
C VAL A 306 -1.62 -3.91 -5.40
N GLN A 307 -2.01 -4.60 -6.47
CA GLN A 307 -2.24 -6.06 -6.43
C GLN A 307 -1.01 -6.85 -5.95
N LYS A 308 0.22 -6.39 -6.28
CA LYS A 308 1.44 -7.00 -5.78
C LYS A 308 1.71 -6.67 -4.31
N MET A 309 1.38 -5.45 -3.85
CA MET A 309 1.48 -5.07 -2.44
C MET A 309 0.53 -5.91 -1.58
N VAL A 310 -0.70 -6.14 -2.04
CA VAL A 310 -1.66 -7.03 -1.36
C VAL A 310 -1.11 -8.45 -1.19
N LYS A 311 -0.46 -9.00 -2.23
CA LYS A 311 0.22 -10.31 -2.12
C LYS A 311 1.38 -10.34 -1.14
N LYS A 312 1.86 -9.18 -0.72
CA LYS A 312 2.89 -8.98 0.30
C LYS A 312 2.31 -8.42 1.61
N ASN A 313 1.05 -8.72 1.88
CA ASN A 313 0.33 -8.35 3.12
C ASN A 313 0.13 -6.85 3.34
N ALA A 314 0.25 -6.01 2.31
CA ALA A 314 -0.02 -4.58 2.40
C ALA A 314 -1.23 -4.21 1.52
N ILE A 315 -2.38 -3.95 2.14
CA ILE A 315 -3.59 -3.49 1.45
C ILE A 315 -3.53 -1.96 1.36
N VAL A 316 -3.53 -1.43 0.15
CA VAL A 316 -3.52 0.01 -0.11
C VAL A 316 -4.94 0.47 -0.45
N LYS A 317 -5.49 1.41 0.31
CA LYS A 317 -6.87 1.89 0.14
C LYS A 317 -7.00 2.91 -1.00
N ARG A 318 -5.94 3.69 -1.27
CA ARG A 318 -5.95 4.76 -2.28
C ARG A 318 -4.71 4.69 -3.15
N LEU A 319 -4.86 4.82 -4.47
CA LEU A 319 -3.74 4.77 -5.42
C LEU A 319 -2.62 5.79 -5.15
N PRO A 320 -2.90 7.05 -4.73
CA PRO A 320 -1.86 8.02 -4.42
C PRO A 320 -0.88 7.54 -3.33
N ALA A 321 -1.35 6.74 -2.38
CA ALA A 321 -0.50 6.24 -1.29
C ALA A 321 0.65 5.36 -1.79
N VAL A 322 0.52 4.68 -2.93
CA VAL A 322 1.59 3.87 -3.54
C VAL A 322 2.79 4.73 -3.93
N GLU A 323 2.54 5.87 -4.57
CA GLU A 323 3.57 6.82 -5.00
C GLU A 323 4.26 7.44 -3.79
N THR A 324 3.46 7.92 -2.84
CA THR A 324 3.95 8.56 -1.62
C THR A 324 4.77 7.58 -0.79
N LEU A 325 4.32 6.32 -0.64
CA LEU A 325 5.03 5.27 0.10
C LEU A 325 6.40 4.96 -0.51
N GLY A 326 6.50 4.91 -1.84
CA GLY A 326 7.77 4.75 -2.56
C GLY A 326 8.75 5.90 -2.34
N SER A 327 8.26 7.06 -1.97
CA SER A 327 9.03 8.28 -1.70
C SER A 327 9.29 8.52 -0.21
N ALA A 328 8.84 7.65 0.69
CA ALA A 328 8.99 7.79 2.14
C ALA A 328 10.47 7.96 2.53
N THR A 329 10.73 8.98 3.36
CA THR A 329 12.06 9.32 3.88
C THR A 329 12.20 8.98 5.36
N VAL A 330 11.06 8.96 6.09
CA VAL A 330 11.00 8.64 7.52
C VAL A 330 9.87 7.63 7.74
N ILE A 331 10.13 6.61 8.55
CA ILE A 331 9.11 5.68 9.03
C ILE A 331 9.05 5.81 10.56
N CYS A 332 7.96 6.38 11.05
CA CYS A 332 7.63 6.46 12.47
C CYS A 332 6.82 5.22 12.84
N SER A 333 7.33 4.38 13.72
CA SER A 333 6.67 3.12 14.07
C SER A 333 6.34 3.06 15.56
N ASP A 334 5.12 2.64 15.89
CA ASP A 334 4.83 2.18 17.24
C ASP A 334 5.69 0.94 17.55
N LYS A 335 6.01 0.73 18.79
CA LYS A 335 6.83 -0.41 19.24
C LYS A 335 6.03 -1.70 19.25
N THR A 336 4.91 -1.68 20.02
CA THR A 336 4.17 -2.89 20.42
C THR A 336 3.45 -3.50 19.21
N GLY A 337 3.57 -4.82 19.05
CA GLY A 337 2.90 -5.55 17.97
C GLY A 337 3.45 -5.30 16.56
N THR A 338 4.17 -4.20 16.31
CA THR A 338 4.76 -3.83 15.02
C THR A 338 6.23 -4.18 14.93
N LEU A 339 7.05 -3.59 15.82
CA LEU A 339 8.49 -3.87 15.92
C LEU A 339 8.77 -5.07 16.81
N THR A 340 7.85 -5.37 17.73
CA THR A 340 7.91 -6.49 18.68
C THR A 340 6.81 -7.50 18.37
N GLN A 341 6.90 -8.68 19.03
CA GLN A 341 5.98 -9.80 18.75
C GLN A 341 4.61 -9.65 19.41
N ASN A 342 4.41 -8.67 20.28
CA ASN A 342 3.24 -8.50 21.16
C ASN A 342 2.98 -9.76 22.01
N LYS A 343 4.03 -10.44 22.38
CA LYS A 343 4.01 -11.66 23.21
C LYS A 343 5.11 -11.58 24.25
N MET A 344 4.75 -11.45 25.53
CA MET A 344 5.74 -11.52 26.58
C MET A 344 6.43 -12.88 26.57
N THR A 345 7.75 -12.87 26.72
CA THR A 345 8.59 -14.08 26.71
C THR A 345 9.63 -13.98 27.82
N VAL A 346 9.80 -15.03 28.61
CA VAL A 346 10.88 -15.12 29.61
C VAL A 346 12.20 -15.34 28.87
N GLU A 347 13.15 -14.40 29.03
CA GLU A 347 14.51 -14.52 28.48
C GLU A 347 15.51 -14.99 29.52
N LYS A 348 15.39 -14.54 30.79
CA LYS A 348 16.36 -14.82 31.86
C LYS A 348 15.71 -15.34 33.12
N ILE A 349 16.45 -16.18 33.82
CA ILE A 349 16.10 -16.68 35.16
C ILE A 349 17.25 -16.38 36.11
N PHE A 350 16.92 -15.84 37.30
CA PHE A 350 17.84 -15.74 38.46
C PHE A 350 17.47 -16.79 39.50
N ILE A 351 18.39 -17.68 39.78
CA ILE A 351 18.27 -18.73 40.78
C ILE A 351 19.68 -19.12 41.30
N ASN A 352 19.81 -19.54 42.51
CA ASN A 352 21.09 -19.96 43.10
C ASN A 352 22.22 -18.93 42.90
N SER A 353 21.93 -17.65 43.18
CA SER A 353 22.88 -16.52 43.04
C SER A 353 23.37 -16.27 41.57
N GLN A 354 22.79 -16.89 40.55
CA GLN A 354 23.19 -16.76 39.14
C GLN A 354 22.03 -16.32 38.27
N THR A 355 22.31 -15.38 37.39
CA THR A 355 21.40 -15.03 36.28
C THR A 355 21.90 -15.66 35.00
N LYS A 356 21.06 -16.46 34.35
CA LYS A 356 21.36 -17.13 33.08
C LYS A 356 20.19 -16.96 32.09
N ASP A 357 20.49 -17.14 30.81
CA ASP A 357 19.47 -17.18 29.78
C ASP A 357 18.63 -18.46 29.89
N LEU A 358 17.34 -18.39 29.50
CA LEU A 358 16.41 -19.52 29.61
C LEU A 358 16.95 -20.80 28.93
N GLU A 359 17.59 -20.64 27.78
CA GLU A 359 18.12 -21.76 26.99
C GLU A 359 19.20 -22.58 27.74
N GLU A 360 19.94 -21.94 28.64
CA GLU A 360 20.97 -22.63 29.45
C GLU A 360 20.36 -23.60 30.48
N PHE A 361 19.12 -23.32 30.93
CA PHE A 361 18.39 -24.14 31.88
C PHE A 361 17.76 -25.41 31.28
N LYS A 362 17.60 -25.49 29.95
CA LYS A 362 17.09 -26.72 29.30
C LYS A 362 17.88 -27.97 29.61
N LYS A 363 19.15 -27.85 29.98
CA LYS A 363 20.02 -28.96 30.35
C LYS A 363 19.96 -29.33 31.84
N ASP A 364 19.29 -28.52 32.65
CA ASP A 364 19.33 -28.59 34.11
C ASP A 364 17.94 -28.75 34.76
N THR A 365 16.98 -29.22 33.99
CA THR A 365 15.55 -29.34 34.40
C THR A 365 15.33 -30.37 35.52
N THR A 366 16.33 -31.17 35.85
CA THR A 366 16.32 -32.13 36.98
C THR A 366 16.61 -31.46 38.33
N ASN A 367 17.10 -30.22 38.34
CA ASN A 367 17.41 -29.45 39.58
C ASN A 367 16.11 -29.09 40.30
N GLU A 368 16.02 -29.47 41.59
CA GLU A 368 14.82 -29.27 42.40
C GLU A 368 14.48 -27.78 42.64
N ASP A 369 15.48 -26.90 42.71
CA ASP A 369 15.22 -25.48 42.85
C ASP A 369 14.56 -24.88 41.61
N ILE A 370 15.00 -25.33 40.40
CA ILE A 370 14.41 -24.95 39.12
C ILE A 370 12.97 -25.47 39.03
N LYS A 371 12.72 -26.71 39.44
CA LYS A 371 11.36 -27.26 39.48
C LYS A 371 10.46 -26.47 40.38
N LYS A 372 10.91 -26.06 41.60
CA LYS A 372 10.14 -25.22 42.52
C LYS A 372 9.83 -23.86 41.89
N LEU A 373 10.79 -23.22 41.23
CA LEU A 373 10.58 -21.95 40.53
C LEU A 373 9.54 -22.08 39.40
N VAL A 374 9.67 -23.14 38.59
CA VAL A 374 8.73 -23.37 37.47
C VAL A 374 7.34 -23.69 38.01
N TYR A 375 7.21 -24.53 39.03
CA TYR A 375 5.92 -24.83 39.67
C TYR A 375 5.27 -23.60 40.29
N ALA A 376 6.04 -22.73 40.95
CA ALA A 376 5.52 -21.47 41.47
C ALA A 376 4.94 -20.59 40.33
N ASN A 377 5.59 -20.54 39.18
CA ASN A 377 5.15 -19.78 38.04
C ASN A 377 3.95 -20.42 37.31
N MET A 378 3.84 -21.74 37.27
CA MET A 378 2.68 -22.45 36.70
C MET A 378 1.46 -22.40 37.60
N LEU A 379 1.61 -22.76 38.88
CA LEU A 379 0.49 -22.97 39.80
C LEU A 379 -0.08 -21.67 40.35
N CYS A 380 0.76 -20.66 40.56
CA CYS A 380 0.31 -19.29 40.89
C CYS A 380 0.05 -18.50 39.60
N ASN A 381 -1.00 -18.91 38.84
CA ASN A 381 -1.22 -18.41 37.48
C ASN A 381 -2.67 -18.68 37.03
N ASP A 382 -3.30 -17.71 36.30
CA ASP A 382 -4.67 -17.82 35.81
C ASP A 382 -4.77 -18.14 34.31
N THR A 383 -3.66 -18.49 33.66
CA THR A 383 -3.61 -18.89 32.27
C THR A 383 -4.41 -20.15 32.03
N LYS A 384 -5.28 -20.13 31.05
CA LYS A 384 -6.02 -21.30 30.57
C LYS A 384 -5.26 -21.95 29.41
N ILE A 385 -5.15 -23.28 29.48
CA ILE A 385 -4.52 -24.10 28.46
C ILE A 385 -5.64 -24.81 27.69
N SER A 386 -5.77 -24.54 26.41
CA SER A 386 -6.74 -25.22 25.53
C SER A 386 -6.22 -26.62 25.11
N ASN A 387 -7.11 -27.49 24.62
CA ASN A 387 -6.77 -28.86 24.21
C ASN A 387 -5.73 -28.93 23.07
N ASP A 388 -5.58 -27.86 22.30
CA ASP A 388 -4.57 -27.72 21.23
C ASP A 388 -3.23 -27.11 21.73
N GLY A 389 -3.09 -26.87 23.03
CA GLY A 389 -1.91 -26.26 23.63
C GLY A 389 -1.88 -24.72 23.57
N THR A 390 -2.93 -24.07 23.08
CA THR A 390 -3.00 -22.61 23.05
C THR A 390 -3.19 -22.03 24.44
N LEU A 391 -2.37 -21.03 24.79
CA LEU A 391 -2.41 -20.31 26.08
C LEU A 391 -3.30 -19.07 25.96
N THR A 392 -4.25 -18.93 26.90
CA THR A 392 -5.15 -17.76 26.96
C THR A 392 -5.12 -17.16 28.36
N GLY A 393 -4.87 -15.86 28.48
CA GLY A 393 -4.77 -15.14 29.75
C GLY A 393 -3.97 -13.86 29.61
N ASP A 394 -3.60 -13.25 30.76
CA ASP A 394 -2.71 -12.08 30.80
C ASP A 394 -1.36 -12.41 30.13
N PRO A 395 -0.81 -11.53 29.28
CA PRO A 395 0.46 -11.78 28.59
C PRO A 395 1.64 -12.08 29.53
N THR A 396 1.67 -11.52 30.72
CA THR A 396 2.69 -11.80 31.73
C THR A 396 2.56 -13.22 32.24
N GLU A 397 1.35 -13.67 32.50
CA GLU A 397 1.07 -15.00 33.02
C GLU A 397 1.24 -16.08 31.95
N THR A 398 0.78 -15.87 30.74
CA THR A 398 1.00 -16.79 29.62
C THR A 398 2.49 -16.99 29.32
N ALA A 399 3.34 -15.95 29.53
CA ALA A 399 4.80 -16.05 29.38
C ALA A 399 5.44 -17.01 30.39
N LEU A 400 4.91 -17.08 31.62
CA LEU A 400 5.40 -17.96 32.67
C LEU A 400 5.07 -19.43 32.36
N VAL A 401 3.89 -19.70 31.83
CA VAL A 401 3.48 -21.05 31.38
C VAL A 401 4.25 -21.47 30.12
N ASP A 402 4.43 -20.56 29.17
CA ASP A 402 5.23 -20.78 27.96
C ASP A 402 6.70 -21.11 28.32
N MET A 403 7.26 -20.44 29.33
CA MET A 403 8.58 -20.79 29.89
C MET A 403 8.63 -22.23 30.38
N ALA A 404 7.62 -22.67 31.14
CA ALA A 404 7.56 -24.04 31.66
C ALA A 404 7.51 -25.07 30.52
N PHE A 405 6.72 -24.83 29.46
CA PHE A 405 6.67 -25.68 28.29
C PHE A 405 7.99 -25.72 27.50
N LYS A 406 8.68 -24.59 27.39
CA LYS A 406 10.02 -24.53 26.77
C LYS A 406 11.08 -25.29 27.56
N LEU A 407 10.86 -25.50 28.86
CA LEU A 407 11.70 -26.30 29.73
C LEU A 407 11.19 -27.75 29.88
N ASP A 408 10.27 -28.21 29.01
CA ASP A 408 9.69 -29.55 28.96
C ASP A 408 8.94 -29.98 30.24
N PHE A 409 8.31 -29.03 30.97
CA PHE A 409 7.44 -29.34 32.09
C PHE A 409 6.02 -29.70 31.65
N ASP A 410 5.48 -30.76 32.27
CA ASP A 410 4.19 -31.36 31.95
C ASP A 410 3.02 -30.58 32.60
N PRO A 411 1.97 -30.19 31.85
CA PRO A 411 0.76 -29.59 32.38
C PRO A 411 -0.01 -30.44 33.39
N SER A 412 0.21 -31.79 33.44
CA SER A 412 -0.40 -32.64 34.46
C SER A 412 -0.10 -32.22 35.91
N ILE A 413 0.80 -31.25 36.12
CA ILE A 413 1.05 -30.67 37.43
C ILE A 413 -0.19 -30.03 38.04
N TYR A 414 -1.09 -29.44 37.23
CA TYR A 414 -2.33 -28.86 37.72
C TYR A 414 -3.28 -29.89 38.33
N ASP A 415 -3.29 -31.13 37.82
CA ASP A 415 -4.09 -32.21 38.37
C ASP A 415 -3.45 -32.84 39.62
N ARG A 416 -2.10 -32.84 39.66
CA ARG A 416 -1.36 -33.38 40.79
C ARG A 416 -1.27 -32.43 42.00
N MET A 417 -1.39 -31.18 41.77
CA MET A 417 -1.31 -30.07 42.75
C MET A 417 -2.46 -29.11 42.57
N PRO A 418 -3.71 -29.52 42.81
CA PRO A 418 -4.88 -28.66 42.55
C PRO A 418 -4.85 -27.42 43.48
N ARG A 419 -5.29 -26.29 42.89
CA ARG A 419 -5.50 -25.07 43.63
C ARG A 419 -6.74 -25.21 44.52
N ILE A 420 -6.59 -24.91 45.80
CA ILE A 420 -7.66 -25.01 46.79
C ILE A 420 -8.12 -23.65 47.33
N GLU A 421 -7.22 -22.68 47.40
CA GLU A 421 -7.49 -21.31 47.82
C GLU A 421 -6.58 -20.34 47.06
N GLU A 422 -7.00 -19.08 46.94
CA GLU A 422 -6.19 -18.02 46.32
C GLU A 422 -6.37 -16.66 46.99
N VAL A 423 -5.33 -15.83 46.86
CA VAL A 423 -5.41 -14.40 47.04
C VAL A 423 -5.09 -13.75 45.69
N PRO A 424 -6.09 -13.21 44.96
CA PRO A 424 -5.93 -12.70 43.61
C PRO A 424 -4.89 -11.57 43.57
N PHE A 425 -4.37 -11.30 42.37
CA PHE A 425 -3.48 -10.17 42.13
C PHE A 425 -4.18 -8.86 42.48
N ASP A 426 -3.44 -8.02 43.23
CA ASP A 426 -3.86 -6.68 43.57
C ASP A 426 -2.74 -5.67 43.24
N SER A 427 -3.10 -4.54 42.61
CA SER A 427 -2.17 -3.55 42.07
C SER A 427 -1.44 -2.75 43.17
N ASP A 428 -2.04 -2.59 44.33
CA ASP A 428 -1.45 -1.86 45.44
C ASP A 428 -0.46 -2.76 46.21
N ARG A 429 -0.84 -4.01 46.40
CA ARG A 429 -0.04 -5.06 47.01
C ARG A 429 1.03 -5.61 46.07
N LYS A 430 0.77 -5.63 44.74
CA LYS A 430 1.62 -6.14 43.64
C LYS A 430 2.00 -7.62 43.79
N LEU A 431 1.18 -8.40 44.45
CA LEU A 431 1.37 -9.82 44.73
C LEU A 431 0.13 -10.63 44.31
N MET A 432 0.36 -11.88 43.97
CA MET A 432 -0.67 -12.91 43.78
C MET A 432 -0.21 -14.15 44.51
N THR A 433 -1.14 -14.86 45.17
CA THR A 433 -0.84 -16.07 45.97
C THR A 433 -1.85 -17.16 45.69
N THR A 434 -1.36 -18.38 45.58
CA THR A 434 -2.21 -19.59 45.48
C THR A 434 -1.80 -20.61 46.54
N VAL A 435 -2.75 -21.39 47.03
CA VAL A 435 -2.54 -22.53 47.90
C VAL A 435 -2.88 -23.80 47.15
N ASN A 436 -1.94 -24.71 47.02
CA ASN A 436 -2.04 -25.92 46.26
C ASN A 436 -1.86 -27.15 47.17
N GLU A 437 -2.66 -28.20 46.96
CA GLU A 437 -2.61 -29.42 47.73
C GLU A 437 -1.63 -30.42 47.12
N VAL A 438 -0.76 -31.04 47.97
CA VAL A 438 0.23 -32.04 47.54
C VAL A 438 0.36 -33.12 48.61
N ASN A 439 -0.16 -34.32 48.36
CA ASN A 439 -0.01 -35.46 49.27
C ASN A 439 -0.41 -35.15 50.74
N GLU A 440 -1.60 -34.58 50.95
CA GLU A 440 -2.13 -34.16 52.26
C GLU A 440 -1.37 -33.02 52.95
N LYS A 441 -0.42 -32.36 52.26
CA LYS A 441 0.25 -31.10 52.66
C LYS A 441 -0.19 -29.98 51.72
N TYR A 442 0.06 -28.76 52.14
CA TYR A 442 -0.32 -27.58 51.37
C TYR A 442 0.91 -26.73 51.12
N ILE A 443 1.04 -26.27 49.86
CA ILE A 443 2.11 -25.37 49.44
C ILE A 443 1.50 -24.07 49.03
N VAL A 444 1.98 -23.00 49.60
CA VAL A 444 1.64 -21.61 49.27
C VAL A 444 2.67 -21.11 48.25
N TYR A 445 2.25 -20.72 47.07
CA TYR A 445 3.12 -20.05 46.13
C TYR A 445 2.70 -18.59 45.99
N THR A 446 3.68 -17.69 46.03
CA THR A 446 3.46 -16.24 45.85
C THR A 446 4.37 -15.73 44.77
N LYS A 447 3.81 -14.95 43.82
CA LYS A 447 4.57 -14.24 42.80
C LYS A 447 4.27 -12.75 42.83
N GLY A 448 5.23 -11.92 42.39
CA GLY A 448 4.99 -10.49 42.25
C GLY A 448 6.23 -9.62 42.13
N GLY A 449 6.06 -8.33 42.44
CA GLY A 449 7.14 -7.35 42.39
C GLY A 449 8.26 -7.70 43.35
N VAL A 450 9.51 -7.62 42.89
CA VAL A 450 10.69 -8.04 43.65
C VAL A 450 10.78 -7.38 45.06
N ASP A 451 10.60 -6.03 45.09
CA ASP A 451 10.74 -5.26 46.33
C ASP A 451 9.60 -5.57 47.31
N GLU A 452 8.38 -5.82 46.83
CA GLU A 452 7.25 -6.14 47.69
C GLU A 452 7.34 -7.58 48.24
N LEU A 453 7.74 -8.51 47.37
CA LEU A 453 7.89 -9.90 47.76
C LEU A 453 9.04 -10.08 48.79
N LEU A 454 10.17 -9.37 48.64
CA LEU A 454 11.29 -9.43 49.58
C LEU A 454 10.91 -8.97 50.97
N LYS A 455 9.97 -8.03 51.15
CA LYS A 455 9.47 -7.60 52.47
C LYS A 455 8.71 -8.72 53.20
N ARG A 456 8.19 -9.73 52.47
CA ARG A 456 7.39 -10.83 52.97
C ARG A 456 8.21 -12.11 53.18
N CYS A 457 9.47 -12.13 52.71
CA CYS A 457 10.35 -13.30 52.84
C CYS A 457 11.25 -13.20 54.11
N LYS A 458 11.44 -14.32 54.77
CA LYS A 458 12.41 -14.47 55.88
C LYS A 458 13.64 -15.27 55.49
N THR A 459 13.46 -16.19 54.58
CA THR A 459 14.47 -17.17 54.15
C THR A 459 14.60 -17.17 52.62
N TYR A 460 15.64 -17.80 52.13
CA TYR A 460 15.85 -18.03 50.70
C TYR A 460 16.33 -19.43 50.40
N LEU A 461 15.99 -19.92 49.22
CA LEU A 461 16.39 -21.23 48.71
C LEU A 461 17.69 -21.09 47.92
N GLU A 462 18.72 -21.89 48.25
CA GLU A 462 19.95 -21.94 47.49
C GLU A 462 20.54 -23.34 47.46
N ASN A 463 20.74 -23.94 46.30
CA ASN A 463 21.29 -25.29 46.09
C ASN A 463 20.58 -26.40 46.90
N GLY A 464 19.24 -26.35 46.95
CA GLY A 464 18.40 -27.33 47.67
C GLY A 464 18.23 -27.07 49.15
N GLU A 465 18.87 -26.07 49.71
CA GLU A 465 18.84 -25.74 51.14
C GLU A 465 18.09 -24.42 51.41
N ILE A 466 17.26 -24.39 52.46
CA ILE A 466 16.61 -23.16 52.95
C ILE A 466 17.61 -22.47 53.90
N LYS A 467 18.06 -21.29 53.47
CA LYS A 467 19.02 -20.48 54.24
C LYS A 467 18.34 -19.34 54.97
N GLN A 468 18.85 -19.06 56.19
CA GLN A 468 18.44 -17.92 57.00
C GLN A 468 19.24 -16.66 56.60
N ASN A 469 18.86 -15.48 57.13
CA ASN A 469 19.53 -14.21 56.89
C ASN A 469 19.37 -13.67 55.45
N LEU A 470 18.14 -13.55 55.00
CA LEU A 470 17.79 -12.96 53.70
C LEU A 470 18.33 -11.54 53.52
N ASP A 471 18.54 -10.78 54.64
CA ASP A 471 18.99 -9.36 54.55
C ASP A 471 20.29 -9.21 53.76
N ASN A 472 21.27 -10.08 54.02
CA ASN A 472 22.55 -10.07 53.30
C ASN A 472 22.39 -10.52 51.83
N TYR A 473 21.45 -11.41 51.58
CA TYR A 473 21.19 -11.92 50.21
C TYR A 473 20.29 -10.98 49.38
N SER A 474 19.52 -10.13 50.04
CA SER A 474 18.65 -9.14 49.41
C SER A 474 19.40 -8.16 48.50
N GLU A 475 20.66 -7.80 48.86
CA GLU A 475 21.51 -6.97 47.98
C GLU A 475 21.89 -7.67 46.69
N VAL A 476 22.15 -8.98 46.72
CA VAL A 476 22.45 -9.78 45.55
C VAL A 476 21.22 -9.84 44.63
N ILE A 477 20.04 -10.07 45.24
CA ILE A 477 18.77 -10.09 44.49
C ILE A 477 18.52 -8.72 43.81
N ARG A 478 18.61 -7.62 44.57
CA ARG A 478 18.39 -6.27 44.05
C ARG A 478 19.36 -5.92 42.92
N LYS A 479 20.65 -6.23 43.08
CA LYS A 479 21.68 -6.00 42.05
C LYS A 479 21.37 -6.75 40.76
N ASN A 480 20.90 -8.00 40.84
CA ASN A 480 20.50 -8.77 39.67
C ASN A 480 19.18 -8.28 39.08
N ASN A 481 18.21 -7.86 39.89
CA ASN A 481 17.00 -7.19 39.45
C ASN A 481 17.33 -5.91 38.66
N GLU A 482 18.20 -5.05 39.17
CA GLU A 482 18.66 -3.84 38.48
C GLU A 482 19.37 -4.18 37.13
N LYS A 483 20.17 -5.24 37.13
CA LYS A 483 20.83 -5.70 35.89
C LYS A 483 19.80 -6.14 34.85
N MET A 484 18.81 -6.95 35.22
CA MET A 484 17.73 -7.36 34.36
C MET A 484 16.88 -6.17 33.88
N ALA A 485 16.58 -5.23 34.79
CA ALA A 485 15.83 -4.02 34.48
C ALA A 485 16.58 -3.11 33.47
N LYS A 486 17.92 -2.99 33.58
CA LYS A 486 18.76 -2.27 32.60
C LYS A 486 18.74 -2.92 31.20
N GLU A 487 18.48 -4.22 31.13
CA GLU A 487 18.26 -4.96 29.89
C GLU A 487 16.80 -4.88 29.40
N ALA A 488 15.99 -4.01 30.03
CA ALA A 488 14.56 -3.82 29.77
C ALA A 488 13.67 -5.04 30.06
N LEU A 489 14.12 -5.94 30.92
CA LEU A 489 13.30 -7.08 31.34
C LEU A 489 12.31 -6.64 32.42
N ARG A 490 11.06 -7.05 32.29
CA ARG A 490 10.08 -7.02 33.39
C ARG A 490 10.39 -8.19 34.31
N VAL A 491 10.70 -7.91 35.57
CA VAL A 491 11.13 -8.92 36.52
C VAL A 491 9.99 -9.25 37.48
N LEU A 492 9.72 -10.55 37.65
CA LEU A 492 8.84 -11.08 38.69
C LEU A 492 9.64 -12.02 39.59
N ALA A 493 9.43 -11.88 40.92
CA ALA A 493 9.98 -12.76 41.92
C ALA A 493 8.96 -13.82 42.33
N CYS A 494 9.44 -14.98 42.73
CA CYS A 494 8.67 -16.08 43.27
C CYS A 494 9.15 -16.54 44.62
N ALA A 495 8.22 -16.85 45.52
CA ALA A 495 8.46 -17.39 46.83
C ALA A 495 7.46 -18.49 47.19
N TYR A 496 7.75 -19.29 48.18
CA TYR A 496 6.86 -20.34 48.66
C TYR A 496 6.95 -20.52 50.18
N LYS A 497 5.98 -21.22 50.76
CA LYS A 497 6.05 -21.84 52.06
C LYS A 497 5.18 -23.07 52.11
N GLU A 498 5.51 -24.03 53.01
CA GLU A 498 4.73 -25.22 53.29
C GLU A 498 3.89 -24.99 54.56
N ILE A 499 2.65 -25.46 54.56
CA ILE A 499 1.72 -25.40 55.69
C ILE A 499 1.09 -26.78 55.89
N ASP A 500 0.83 -27.14 57.12
CA ASP A 500 0.38 -28.52 57.49
C ASP A 500 -1.15 -28.70 57.38
N HIS A 501 -1.92 -27.64 57.19
CA HIS A 501 -3.37 -27.70 57.13
C HIS A 501 -3.92 -26.68 56.12
N LYS A 502 -5.16 -26.91 55.64
CA LYS A 502 -5.84 -25.94 54.77
C LYS A 502 -6.07 -24.63 55.53
N PRO A 503 -5.67 -23.48 55.00
CA PRO A 503 -5.77 -22.22 55.66
C PRO A 503 -7.23 -21.79 55.88
N THR A 504 -7.53 -21.24 57.03
CA THR A 504 -8.79 -20.57 57.36
C THR A 504 -8.84 -19.19 56.72
N LYS A 505 -10.02 -18.57 56.61
CA LYS A 505 -10.17 -17.22 56.07
C LYS A 505 -9.29 -16.17 56.76
N THR A 506 -9.13 -16.30 58.09
CA THR A 506 -8.28 -15.39 58.89
C THR A 506 -6.78 -15.61 58.61
N GLU A 507 -6.37 -16.85 58.38
CA GLU A 507 -4.99 -17.17 58.02
C GLU A 507 -4.65 -16.75 56.58
N LEU A 508 -5.63 -16.73 55.65
CA LEU A 508 -5.47 -16.20 54.29
C LEU A 508 -5.10 -14.70 54.28
N GLU A 509 -5.57 -13.89 55.23
CA GLU A 509 -5.22 -12.46 55.33
C GLU A 509 -3.71 -12.22 55.57
N ASN A 510 -3.03 -13.19 56.23
CA ASN A 510 -1.60 -13.15 56.57
C ASN A 510 -0.80 -14.24 55.84
N ILE A 511 -1.39 -14.88 54.82
CA ILE A 511 -0.76 -16.03 54.15
C ILE A 511 0.56 -15.67 53.46
N GLU A 512 0.75 -14.41 53.09
CA GLU A 512 1.93 -13.90 52.37
C GLU A 512 3.11 -13.52 53.29
N GLU A 513 3.05 -13.82 54.54
CA GLU A 513 4.14 -13.59 55.49
C GLU A 513 5.02 -14.85 55.69
N ASP A 514 6.26 -14.62 56.08
CA ASP A 514 7.24 -15.69 56.40
C ASP A 514 7.56 -16.61 55.22
N LEU A 515 7.66 -16.07 54.01
CA LEU A 515 7.93 -16.80 52.80
C LEU A 515 9.41 -17.13 52.61
N THR A 516 9.71 -18.17 51.83
CA THR A 516 11.05 -18.51 51.33
C THR A 516 11.20 -18.05 49.89
N PHE A 517 12.11 -17.12 49.61
CA PHE A 517 12.41 -16.64 48.28
C PHE A 517 13.02 -17.79 47.44
N ILE A 518 12.52 -18.01 46.23
CA ILE A 518 13.00 -19.04 45.25
C ILE A 518 13.93 -18.43 44.22
N GLY A 519 13.45 -17.44 43.49
CA GLY A 519 14.15 -16.85 42.35
C GLY A 519 13.34 -15.78 41.65
N MET A 520 13.87 -15.27 40.54
CA MET A 520 13.24 -14.27 39.69
C MET A 520 13.25 -14.71 38.24
N VAL A 521 12.25 -14.29 37.50
CA VAL A 521 12.15 -14.44 36.04
C VAL A 521 12.10 -13.07 35.38
N GLY A 522 12.92 -12.87 34.36
CA GLY A 522 12.96 -11.64 33.56
C GLY A 522 12.36 -11.89 32.18
N MET A 523 11.34 -11.12 31.84
CA MET A 523 10.60 -11.28 30.58
C MET A 523 10.52 -9.97 29.79
N ILE A 524 10.39 -10.07 28.49
CA ILE A 524 10.28 -8.94 27.57
C ILE A 524 9.34 -9.33 26.43
N ASP A 525 8.75 -8.34 25.77
CA ASP A 525 8.17 -8.50 24.43
C ASP A 525 9.31 -8.37 23.42
N PRO A 526 9.81 -9.48 22.83
CA PRO A 526 11.04 -9.48 22.05
C PRO A 526 10.85 -8.78 20.71
N PRO A 527 11.89 -8.11 20.19
CA PRO A 527 11.87 -7.57 18.86
C PRO A 527 11.75 -8.69 17.81
N ARG A 528 11.03 -8.41 16.71
CA ARG A 528 10.93 -9.33 15.56
C ARG A 528 12.26 -9.37 14.81
N GLU A 529 12.76 -10.53 14.46
CA GLU A 529 13.98 -10.67 13.64
C GLU A 529 13.84 -10.05 12.24
N GLU A 530 12.63 -10.13 11.66
CA GLU A 530 12.30 -9.51 10.39
C GLU A 530 12.36 -7.99 10.48
N ALA A 531 11.94 -7.40 11.62
CA ALA A 531 12.00 -5.96 11.84
C ALA A 531 13.46 -5.46 11.90
N LYS A 532 14.37 -6.22 12.53
CA LYS A 532 15.80 -5.88 12.55
C LYS A 532 16.39 -5.80 11.14
N LYS A 533 16.15 -6.82 10.31
CA LYS A 533 16.59 -6.85 8.90
C LYS A 533 15.96 -5.72 8.09
N ALA A 534 14.71 -5.39 8.37
CA ALA A 534 13.99 -4.31 7.70
C ALA A 534 14.57 -2.93 8.08
N VAL A 535 14.92 -2.70 9.34
CA VAL A 535 15.60 -1.46 9.80
C VAL A 535 16.95 -1.30 9.11
N GLU A 536 17.76 -2.36 9.00
CA GLU A 536 19.03 -2.33 8.27
C GLU A 536 18.82 -1.97 6.78
N LYS A 537 17.76 -2.53 6.17
CA LYS A 537 17.38 -2.20 4.79
C LYS A 537 16.95 -0.74 4.65
N CYS A 538 16.21 -0.18 5.63
CA CYS A 538 15.86 1.23 5.68
C CYS A 538 17.09 2.12 5.74
N LYS A 539 18.07 1.82 6.62
CA LYS A 539 19.35 2.57 6.70
C LYS A 539 20.06 2.58 5.35
N THR A 540 20.18 1.42 4.69
CA THR A 540 20.79 1.29 3.36
C THR A 540 20.04 2.10 2.30
N ALA A 541 18.70 2.16 2.40
CA ALA A 541 17.82 2.89 1.50
C ALA A 541 17.74 4.40 1.78
N GLY A 542 18.46 4.90 2.81
CA GLY A 542 18.42 6.30 3.23
C GLY A 542 17.10 6.70 3.89
N ILE A 543 16.41 5.76 4.53
CA ILE A 543 15.14 5.98 5.24
C ILE A 543 15.43 5.96 6.74
N LYS A 544 15.05 7.03 7.45
CA LYS A 544 15.19 7.11 8.91
C LYS A 544 14.05 6.34 9.56
N THR A 545 14.38 5.38 10.42
CA THR A 545 13.39 4.70 11.27
C THR A 545 13.35 5.40 12.63
N VAL A 546 12.13 5.72 13.10
CA VAL A 546 11.86 6.38 14.38
C VAL A 546 10.89 5.50 15.16
N MET A 547 11.26 5.16 16.40
CA MET A 547 10.38 4.43 17.33
C MET A 547 9.61 5.41 18.20
N ILE A 548 8.30 5.23 18.28
CA ILE A 548 7.39 6.05 19.09
C ILE A 548 6.59 5.11 19.99
N THR A 549 6.63 5.28 21.33
CA THR A 549 6.00 4.32 22.25
C THR A 549 5.48 4.96 23.53
N GLY A 550 4.46 4.35 24.12
CA GLY A 550 4.01 4.64 25.49
C GLY A 550 4.93 4.07 26.59
N ASP A 551 5.87 3.19 26.25
CA ASP A 551 6.76 2.52 27.19
C ASP A 551 7.78 3.47 27.86
N HIS A 552 8.38 2.99 28.95
CA HIS A 552 9.45 3.70 29.64
C HIS A 552 10.69 3.83 28.76
N LYS A 553 11.42 4.96 28.89
CA LYS A 553 12.64 5.28 28.11
C LYS A 553 13.66 4.13 28.11
N ILE A 554 13.90 3.49 29.26
CA ILE A 554 14.86 2.38 29.40
C ILE A 554 14.46 1.20 28.50
N THR A 555 13.20 0.79 28.53
CA THR A 555 12.67 -0.31 27.69
C THR A 555 12.75 0.05 26.21
N ALA A 556 12.31 1.25 25.85
CA ALA A 556 12.33 1.72 24.47
C ALA A 556 13.76 1.78 23.89
N THR A 557 14.73 2.30 24.65
CA THR A 557 16.14 2.39 24.22
C THR A 557 16.79 1.01 24.07
N ALA A 558 16.52 0.07 24.96
CA ALA A 558 17.07 -1.28 24.88
C ALA A 558 16.56 -2.02 23.64
N ILE A 559 15.27 -1.94 23.35
CA ILE A 559 14.67 -2.54 22.15
C ILE A 559 15.17 -1.85 20.88
N ALA A 560 15.25 -0.52 20.87
CA ALA A 560 15.75 0.25 19.74
C ALA A 560 17.23 -0.07 19.42
N LYS A 561 18.06 -0.30 20.44
CA LYS A 561 19.45 -0.78 20.28
C LYS A 561 19.51 -2.19 19.68
N LYS A 562 18.69 -3.14 20.20
CA LYS A 562 18.61 -4.51 19.66
C LYS A 562 18.19 -4.51 18.17
N LEU A 563 17.30 -3.59 17.76
CA LEU A 563 16.85 -3.41 16.38
C LEU A 563 17.82 -2.61 15.49
N GLY A 564 18.79 -1.93 16.09
CA GLY A 564 19.71 -1.05 15.36
C GLY A 564 19.11 0.31 14.97
N ILE A 565 18.00 0.73 15.57
CA ILE A 565 17.38 2.06 15.36
C ILE A 565 18.18 3.13 16.06
N LEU A 566 18.69 2.84 17.25
CA LEU A 566 19.42 3.74 18.17
C LEU A 566 20.87 3.33 18.24
N GLU A 567 21.78 4.29 18.11
CA GLU A 567 23.23 4.11 18.32
C GLU A 567 23.68 4.73 19.64
N ASP A 568 23.16 5.93 19.97
CA ASP A 568 23.45 6.68 21.19
C ASP A 568 22.16 6.92 22.01
N GLU A 569 22.29 6.89 23.35
CA GLU A 569 21.15 7.11 24.26
C GLU A 569 20.63 8.55 24.22
N ASP A 570 21.46 9.52 23.82
CA ASP A 570 21.07 10.92 23.65
C ASP A 570 20.10 11.14 22.48
N GLU A 571 19.90 10.15 21.62
CA GLU A 571 18.89 10.18 20.57
C GLU A 571 17.47 9.80 21.06
N ALA A 572 17.29 9.54 22.35
CA ALA A 572 16.01 9.18 22.94
C ALA A 572 15.43 10.32 23.78
N LEU A 573 14.16 10.67 23.50
CA LEU A 573 13.41 11.75 24.17
C LEU A 573 12.18 11.17 24.87
N THR A 574 11.86 11.73 26.06
CA THR A 574 10.60 11.40 26.77
C THR A 574 9.49 12.38 26.41
N GLY A 575 8.23 11.98 26.61
CA GLY A 575 7.07 12.86 26.43
C GLY A 575 7.16 14.12 27.30
N LEU A 576 7.65 14.03 28.53
CA LEU A 576 7.85 15.20 29.42
C LEU A 576 8.93 16.16 28.91
N GLU A 577 10.00 15.66 28.32
CA GLU A 577 11.02 16.49 27.67
C GLU A 577 10.47 17.13 26.40
N LEU A 578 9.68 16.40 25.62
CA LEU A 578 9.02 16.89 24.41
C LEU A 578 7.98 17.97 24.72
N GLU A 579 7.25 17.85 25.83
CA GLU A 579 6.24 18.82 26.25
C GLU A 579 6.86 20.21 26.58
N LYS A 580 8.10 20.22 27.08
CA LYS A 580 8.86 21.44 27.36
C LYS A 580 9.48 22.09 26.13
N MET A 581 9.53 21.38 25.00
CA MET A 581 10.05 21.91 23.74
C MET A 581 8.99 22.71 22.99
N SER A 582 9.40 23.86 22.43
CA SER A 582 8.59 24.54 21.42
C SER A 582 8.53 23.76 20.11
N ASP A 583 7.51 24.01 19.28
CA ASP A 583 7.42 23.35 17.96
C ASP A 583 8.58 23.72 17.03
N GLU A 584 9.12 24.93 17.16
CA GLU A 584 10.29 25.41 16.42
C GLU A 584 11.56 24.67 16.84
N ASP A 585 11.74 24.44 18.15
CA ASP A 585 12.89 23.70 18.67
C ASP A 585 12.80 22.23 18.32
N LEU A 586 11.60 21.64 18.38
CA LEU A 586 11.38 20.28 17.93
C LEU A 586 11.71 20.15 16.44
N GLN A 587 11.22 21.05 15.58
CA GLN A 587 11.51 21.05 14.16
C GLN A 587 13.01 21.09 13.87
N LYS A 588 13.78 21.96 14.56
CA LYS A 588 15.23 22.06 14.37
C LYS A 588 15.98 20.78 14.77
N ASN A 589 15.51 20.09 15.82
CA ASN A 589 16.23 18.99 16.44
C ASN A 589 15.66 17.60 16.10
N VAL A 590 14.50 17.50 15.43
CA VAL A 590 13.80 16.23 15.18
C VAL A 590 14.69 15.17 14.49
N ARG A 591 15.63 15.59 13.65
CA ARG A 591 16.56 14.68 12.96
C ARG A 591 17.56 14.00 13.90
N ARG A 592 17.80 14.57 15.08
CA ARG A 592 18.68 14.01 16.12
C ARG A 592 18.04 12.80 16.80
N TYR A 593 16.71 12.85 17.01
CA TYR A 593 16.01 11.86 17.81
C TYR A 593 15.54 10.66 16.97
N SER A 594 15.75 9.46 17.49
CA SER A 594 15.35 8.19 16.88
C SER A 594 14.31 7.45 17.74
N VAL A 595 14.15 7.81 19.04
CA VAL A 595 13.23 7.16 19.97
C VAL A 595 12.47 8.20 20.78
N TYR A 596 11.14 8.04 20.86
CA TYR A 596 10.26 8.84 21.69
C TYR A 596 9.49 7.92 22.63
N ALA A 597 9.70 8.09 23.95
CA ALA A 597 9.17 7.23 25.01
C ALA A 597 8.14 7.96 25.87
N ARG A 598 7.13 7.25 26.38
CA ARG A 598 6.01 7.80 27.19
C ARG A 598 5.33 8.99 26.51
N VAL A 599 5.00 8.86 25.25
CA VAL A 599 4.36 9.91 24.46
C VAL A 599 2.82 9.76 24.44
N SER A 600 2.14 10.91 24.46
CA SER A 600 0.70 11.01 24.26
C SER A 600 0.32 11.01 22.75
N PRO A 601 -0.95 10.84 22.42
CA PRO A 601 -1.42 10.98 21.03
C PRO A 601 -1.06 12.33 20.39
N GLU A 602 -1.16 13.42 21.16
CA GLU A 602 -0.81 14.78 20.69
C GLU A 602 0.69 14.88 20.37
N HIS A 603 1.54 14.26 21.17
CA HIS A 603 2.97 14.19 20.91
C HIS A 603 3.28 13.46 19.59
N LYS A 604 2.57 12.37 19.28
CA LYS A 604 2.73 11.65 18.01
C LYS A 604 2.45 12.56 16.82
N VAL A 605 1.40 13.36 16.87
CA VAL A 605 1.05 14.35 15.83
C VAL A 605 2.13 15.45 15.71
N ARG A 606 2.64 15.97 16.83
CA ARG A 606 3.72 16.98 16.83
C ARG A 606 5.00 16.46 16.19
N ILE A 607 5.39 15.22 16.47
CA ILE A 607 6.57 14.57 15.88
C ILE A 607 6.41 14.44 14.35
N VAL A 608 5.27 13.93 13.88
CA VAL A 608 4.98 13.81 12.46
C VAL A 608 5.06 15.16 11.75
N LYS A 609 4.39 16.18 12.30
CA LYS A 609 4.42 17.55 11.74
C LYS A 609 5.83 18.16 11.72
N ALA A 610 6.65 17.89 12.73
CA ALA A 610 8.03 18.39 12.78
C ALA A 610 8.90 17.79 11.64
N TRP A 611 8.73 16.52 11.32
CA TRP A 611 9.37 15.88 10.19
C TRP A 611 8.87 16.46 8.85
N GLN A 612 7.55 16.59 8.68
CA GLN A 612 6.93 17.16 7.47
C GLN A 612 7.38 18.60 7.21
N LYS A 613 7.47 19.43 8.25
CA LYS A 613 7.98 20.82 8.15
C LYS A 613 9.44 20.88 7.70
N ASN A 614 10.23 19.83 7.90
CA ASN A 614 11.59 19.69 7.37
C ASN A 614 11.63 19.16 5.92
N GLY A 615 10.47 18.99 5.28
CA GLY A 615 10.36 18.51 3.91
C GLY A 615 10.53 17.01 3.77
N GLU A 616 10.35 16.25 4.86
CA GLU A 616 10.41 14.79 4.85
C GLU A 616 9.02 14.20 4.56
N ILE A 617 8.98 13.04 3.89
CA ILE A 617 7.77 12.25 3.67
C ILE A 617 7.67 11.20 4.77
N VAL A 618 6.65 11.30 5.60
CA VAL A 618 6.50 10.51 6.82
C VAL A 618 5.48 9.39 6.63
N ALA A 619 5.91 8.15 6.82
CA ALA A 619 5.03 7.02 7.05
C ALA A 619 4.87 6.82 8.58
N MET A 620 3.63 6.67 9.07
CA MET A 620 3.33 6.45 10.49
C MET A 620 2.59 5.15 10.67
N THR A 621 3.00 4.31 11.64
CA THR A 621 2.25 3.11 12.00
C THR A 621 1.53 3.27 13.33
N GLY A 622 0.40 2.57 13.47
CA GLY A 622 -0.36 2.52 14.72
C GLY A 622 -1.46 1.46 14.66
N ASP A 623 -1.95 1.08 15.82
CA ASP A 623 -2.98 0.04 15.97
C ASP A 623 -4.22 0.54 16.74
N GLY A 624 -4.09 1.61 17.49
CA GLY A 624 -5.12 2.09 18.40
C GLY A 624 -5.81 3.39 17.98
N VAL A 625 -6.87 3.69 18.70
CA VAL A 625 -7.58 4.99 18.61
C VAL A 625 -6.63 6.15 18.87
N ASN A 626 -5.67 5.96 19.78
CA ASN A 626 -4.67 6.96 20.16
C ASN A 626 -3.70 7.32 19.01
N ASP A 627 -3.55 6.43 18.04
CA ASP A 627 -2.67 6.63 16.88
C ASP A 627 -3.36 7.30 15.71
N SER A 628 -4.68 7.21 15.65
CA SER A 628 -5.49 7.65 14.51
C SER A 628 -5.26 9.11 14.10
N PRO A 629 -5.10 10.08 15.03
CA PRO A 629 -4.75 11.45 14.64
C PRO A 629 -3.38 11.56 13.97
N ALA A 630 -2.39 10.78 14.43
CA ALA A 630 -1.06 10.77 13.84
C ALA A 630 -1.05 10.03 12.49
N LEU A 631 -1.78 8.91 12.37
CA LEU A 631 -1.98 8.18 11.10
C LEU A 631 -2.58 9.09 10.03
N LYS A 632 -3.61 9.86 10.38
CA LYS A 632 -4.28 10.79 9.45
C LYS A 632 -3.41 12.00 9.10
N THR A 633 -2.53 12.42 10.01
CA THR A 633 -1.64 13.58 9.81
C THR A 633 -0.43 13.23 8.94
N ALA A 634 0.07 12.01 9.03
CA ALA A 634 1.19 11.53 8.25
C ALA A 634 0.91 11.59 6.74
N ASP A 635 1.96 11.63 5.93
CA ASP A 635 1.81 11.52 4.47
C ASP A 635 1.28 10.14 4.08
N ILE A 636 1.57 9.12 4.91
CA ILE A 636 1.04 7.77 4.79
C ILE A 636 0.81 7.19 6.18
N GLY A 637 -0.46 6.98 6.53
CA GLY A 637 -0.83 6.18 7.68
C GLY A 637 -0.81 4.68 7.32
N CYS A 638 -0.23 3.86 8.20
CA CYS A 638 -0.17 2.40 8.08
C CYS A 638 -0.80 1.77 9.32
N ALA A 639 -2.00 1.22 9.22
CA ALA A 639 -2.68 0.56 10.34
C ALA A 639 -2.37 -0.94 10.38
N MET A 640 -2.40 -1.51 11.59
CA MET A 640 -2.33 -2.94 11.80
C MET A 640 -3.64 -3.60 11.36
N GLY A 641 -3.56 -4.77 10.74
CA GLY A 641 -4.71 -5.47 10.17
C GLY A 641 -5.38 -6.43 11.15
N VAL A 642 -4.60 -7.08 12.01
CA VAL A 642 -5.07 -8.07 12.99
C VAL A 642 -5.44 -7.39 14.31
N VAL A 643 -4.47 -6.72 14.96
CA VAL A 643 -4.69 -6.06 16.27
C VAL A 643 -5.26 -4.65 16.14
N GLY A 644 -5.22 -4.05 14.94
CA GLY A 644 -5.63 -2.67 14.74
C GLY A 644 -7.13 -2.47 14.88
N THR A 645 -7.51 -1.40 15.60
CA THR A 645 -8.91 -0.95 15.70
C THR A 645 -9.43 -0.45 14.35
N ASP A 646 -10.72 -0.48 14.15
CA ASP A 646 -11.33 0.01 12.89
C ASP A 646 -11.03 1.49 12.66
N VAL A 647 -10.92 2.27 13.74
CA VAL A 647 -10.52 3.69 13.68
C VAL A 647 -9.13 3.87 13.09
N ALA A 648 -8.16 3.08 13.56
CA ALA A 648 -6.81 3.12 13.04
C ALA A 648 -6.80 2.70 11.56
N LYS A 649 -7.54 1.62 11.22
CA LYS A 649 -7.71 1.17 9.83
C LYS A 649 -8.35 2.24 8.96
N GLU A 650 -9.38 2.94 9.44
CA GLU A 650 -10.06 3.99 8.66
C GLU A 650 -9.18 5.23 8.47
N ALA A 651 -8.44 5.63 9.49
CA ALA A 651 -7.51 6.77 9.42
C ALA A 651 -6.32 6.55 8.48
N ALA A 652 -5.95 5.29 8.22
CA ALA A 652 -4.78 4.91 7.44
C ALA A 652 -5.08 4.72 5.95
N GLU A 653 -4.08 4.98 5.11
CA GLU A 653 -4.08 4.69 3.67
C GLU A 653 -3.63 3.25 3.36
N VAL A 654 -2.88 2.63 4.26
CA VAL A 654 -2.34 1.27 4.10
C VAL A 654 -2.70 0.42 5.32
N ILE A 655 -3.12 -0.83 5.09
CA ILE A 655 -3.40 -1.81 6.14
C ILE A 655 -2.41 -2.97 6.00
N LEU A 656 -1.73 -3.31 7.09
CA LEU A 656 -0.74 -4.39 7.17
C LEU A 656 -1.42 -5.64 7.73
N THR A 657 -1.75 -6.61 6.89
CA THR A 657 -2.55 -7.78 7.29
C THR A 657 -1.80 -8.78 8.18
N ASP A 658 -0.49 -8.59 8.36
CA ASP A 658 0.39 -9.41 9.20
C ASP A 658 0.98 -8.65 10.39
N ASP A 659 0.55 -7.42 10.62
CA ASP A 659 1.02 -6.53 11.69
C ASP A 659 2.57 -6.42 11.77
N ASN A 660 3.26 -6.47 10.64
CA ASN A 660 4.72 -6.57 10.61
C ASN A 660 5.39 -5.32 9.99
N PHE A 661 6.34 -4.74 10.70
CA PHE A 661 7.15 -3.62 10.20
C PHE A 661 7.87 -3.95 8.87
N ALA A 662 8.34 -5.19 8.69
CA ALA A 662 9.02 -5.60 7.46
C ALA A 662 8.13 -5.48 6.22
N THR A 663 6.83 -5.60 6.38
CA THR A 663 5.84 -5.44 5.32
C THR A 663 5.77 -4.00 4.81
N ILE A 664 5.93 -2.99 5.68
CA ILE A 664 6.02 -1.58 5.27
C ILE A 664 7.24 -1.38 4.37
N VAL A 665 8.39 -1.91 4.78
CA VAL A 665 9.64 -1.79 4.01
C VAL A 665 9.53 -2.49 2.66
N SER A 666 8.85 -3.62 2.61
CA SER A 666 8.54 -4.32 1.36
C SER A 666 7.57 -3.54 0.47
N ALA A 667 6.60 -2.85 1.08
CA ALA A 667 5.68 -1.98 0.36
C ALA A 667 6.37 -0.71 -0.18
N VAL A 668 7.32 -0.13 0.56
CA VAL A 668 8.19 0.97 0.07
C VAL A 668 9.01 0.51 -1.14
N GLU A 669 9.60 -0.69 -1.08
CA GLU A 669 10.34 -1.27 -2.22
C GLU A 669 9.45 -1.43 -3.46
N GLU A 670 8.23 -1.94 -3.28
CA GLU A 670 7.25 -2.05 -4.39
C GLU A 670 6.81 -0.68 -4.90
N GLY A 671 6.57 0.30 -4.02
CA GLY A 671 6.26 1.67 -4.41
C GLY A 671 7.36 2.28 -5.29
N ARG A 672 8.62 2.15 -4.89
CA ARG A 672 9.79 2.57 -5.70
C ARG A 672 9.84 1.87 -7.05
N ARG A 673 9.56 0.56 -7.08
CA ARG A 673 9.51 -0.22 -8.33
C ARG A 673 8.41 0.27 -9.27
N ILE A 674 7.23 0.53 -8.73
CA ILE A 674 6.08 1.04 -9.49
C ILE A 674 6.42 2.40 -10.10
N TYR A 675 6.98 3.31 -9.30
CA TYR A 675 7.39 4.63 -9.76
C TYR A 675 8.46 4.53 -10.86
N ASP A 676 9.48 3.68 -10.71
CA ASP A 676 10.50 3.44 -11.74
C ASP A 676 9.87 2.92 -13.04
N ASN A 677 8.92 2.00 -12.95
CA ASN A 677 8.27 1.45 -14.13
C ASN A 677 7.40 2.51 -14.84
N ILE A 678 6.73 3.39 -14.08
CA ILE A 678 6.01 4.52 -14.67
C ILE A 678 6.99 5.46 -15.40
N LEU A 679 8.14 5.77 -14.81
CA LEU A 679 9.16 6.58 -15.47
C LEU A 679 9.69 5.94 -16.75
N LYS A 680 9.86 4.61 -16.79
CA LYS A 680 10.24 3.89 -18.01
C LYS A 680 9.18 4.00 -19.10
N VAL A 681 7.90 3.86 -18.75
CA VAL A 681 6.77 4.02 -19.69
C VAL A 681 6.75 5.45 -20.25
N ILE A 682 6.90 6.44 -19.38
CA ILE A 682 6.94 7.86 -19.79
C ILE A 682 8.12 8.10 -20.72
N GLN A 683 9.32 7.60 -20.36
CA GLN A 683 10.51 7.75 -21.19
C GLN A 683 10.32 7.09 -22.57
N PHE A 684 9.72 5.90 -22.63
CA PHE A 684 9.43 5.18 -23.86
C PHE A 684 8.51 5.98 -24.79
N LEU A 685 7.30 6.26 -24.33
CA LEU A 685 6.30 6.96 -25.14
C LEU A 685 6.74 8.35 -25.57
N LEU A 686 7.41 9.11 -24.70
CA LEU A 686 7.87 10.45 -25.05
C LEU A 686 9.07 10.43 -25.98
N SER A 687 9.98 9.48 -25.87
CA SER A 687 11.12 9.39 -26.82
C SER A 687 10.64 8.97 -28.22
N SER A 688 9.62 8.11 -28.31
CA SER A 688 8.94 7.75 -29.55
C SER A 688 8.32 8.99 -30.21
N ASN A 689 7.42 9.68 -29.52
CA ASN A 689 6.74 10.88 -30.02
C ASN A 689 7.75 12.00 -30.44
N VAL A 690 8.82 12.21 -29.66
CA VAL A 690 9.88 13.16 -30.03
C VAL A 690 10.59 12.73 -31.30
N GLY A 691 10.82 11.43 -31.48
CA GLY A 691 11.37 10.86 -32.73
C GLY A 691 10.47 11.13 -33.94
N GLU A 692 9.18 10.88 -33.80
CA GLU A 692 8.17 11.18 -34.84
C GLU A 692 8.14 12.66 -35.20
N ILE A 693 8.12 13.53 -34.19
CA ILE A 693 8.13 15.00 -34.42
C ILE A 693 9.39 15.43 -35.15
N ILE A 694 10.56 14.94 -34.72
CA ILE A 694 11.85 15.31 -35.34
C ILE A 694 11.93 14.82 -36.80
N VAL A 695 11.49 13.59 -37.06
CA VAL A 695 11.56 13.06 -38.44
C VAL A 695 10.64 13.81 -39.37
N LEU A 696 9.39 14.12 -38.95
CA LEU A 696 8.45 14.87 -39.79
C LEU A 696 8.92 16.30 -40.02
N LEU A 697 9.43 16.97 -38.98
CA LEU A 697 9.97 18.33 -39.09
C LEU A 697 11.17 18.39 -40.04
N LEU A 698 12.17 17.53 -39.82
CA LEU A 698 13.37 17.52 -40.64
C LEU A 698 13.08 17.09 -42.09
N ALA A 699 12.22 16.10 -42.29
CA ALA A 699 11.81 15.71 -43.62
C ALA A 699 11.13 16.85 -44.40
N THR A 700 10.18 17.55 -43.75
CA THR A 700 9.50 18.70 -44.39
C THR A 700 10.47 19.83 -44.72
N LEU A 701 11.39 20.18 -43.79
CA LEU A 701 12.39 21.19 -44.02
C LEU A 701 13.37 20.84 -45.16
N CYS A 702 13.74 19.56 -45.27
CA CYS A 702 14.72 19.05 -46.21
C CYS A 702 14.11 18.54 -47.51
N THR A 703 12.79 18.57 -47.70
CA THR A 703 12.13 18.14 -48.93
C THR A 703 12.78 18.69 -50.22
N PRO A 704 13.10 20.01 -50.35
CA PRO A 704 13.73 20.51 -51.58
C PRO A 704 15.15 19.98 -51.79
N LEU A 705 15.84 19.69 -50.68
CA LEU A 705 17.19 19.13 -50.73
C LEU A 705 17.20 17.67 -51.16
N PHE A 706 16.26 16.89 -50.67
CA PHE A 706 16.05 15.48 -51.05
C PHE A 706 15.66 15.36 -52.51
N ALA A 707 14.70 16.17 -53.00
CA ALA A 707 14.32 16.21 -54.41
C ALA A 707 15.54 16.47 -55.30
N LYS A 708 16.37 17.43 -54.94
CA LYS A 708 17.59 17.75 -55.69
C LYS A 708 18.64 16.62 -55.61
N TRP A 709 18.89 16.02 -54.45
CA TRP A 709 19.92 14.99 -54.27
C TRP A 709 19.55 13.69 -54.97
N PHE A 710 18.25 13.31 -54.95
CA PHE A 710 17.80 12.03 -55.47
C PHE A 710 17.14 12.14 -56.89
N GLY A 711 17.11 13.39 -57.44
CA GLY A 711 16.62 13.65 -58.80
C GLY A 711 15.09 13.44 -58.93
N ILE A 712 14.33 13.70 -57.87
CA ILE A 712 12.89 13.62 -57.85
C ILE A 712 12.32 14.89 -58.46
N THR A 713 11.47 14.75 -59.46
CA THR A 713 10.94 15.87 -60.24
C THR A 713 9.65 16.42 -59.67
N ASP A 714 8.84 15.58 -59.06
CA ASP A 714 7.59 15.95 -58.39
C ASP A 714 7.74 15.87 -56.87
N ILE A 715 7.67 17.03 -56.21
CA ILE A 715 7.80 17.17 -54.75
C ILE A 715 6.44 17.16 -54.02
N SER A 716 5.34 17.16 -54.75
CA SER A 716 3.98 17.24 -54.17
C SER A 716 3.70 16.04 -53.25
N ASN A 717 4.12 14.83 -53.62
CA ASN A 717 3.93 13.58 -52.91
C ASN A 717 5.15 13.14 -52.09
N LEU A 718 6.20 13.98 -52.00
CA LEU A 718 7.40 13.66 -51.24
C LEU A 718 7.17 13.84 -49.76
N GLU A 719 6.52 12.87 -49.13
CA GLU A 719 6.29 12.75 -47.70
C GLU A 719 7.10 11.57 -47.15
N ILE A 720 7.57 11.68 -45.90
CA ILE A 720 8.37 10.61 -45.25
C ILE A 720 7.49 9.50 -44.65
N LEU A 721 6.37 9.87 -44.08
CA LEU A 721 5.42 8.99 -43.42
C LEU A 721 4.00 9.43 -43.76
N LEU A 722 3.15 8.48 -44.08
CA LEU A 722 1.73 8.70 -44.26
C LEU A 722 1.00 8.78 -42.91
N PRO A 723 -0.16 9.46 -42.80
CA PRO A 723 -0.96 9.50 -41.56
C PRO A 723 -1.25 8.14 -40.97
N ILE A 724 -1.54 7.15 -41.80
CA ILE A 724 -1.82 5.78 -41.34
C ILE A 724 -0.61 5.09 -40.72
N HIS A 725 0.62 5.41 -41.17
CA HIS A 725 1.85 4.87 -40.59
C HIS A 725 2.02 5.32 -39.12
N ILE A 726 1.84 6.60 -38.87
CA ILE A 726 1.98 7.22 -37.57
C ILE A 726 0.92 6.66 -36.60
N LEU A 727 -0.32 6.59 -37.05
CA LEU A 727 -1.42 6.04 -36.24
C LEU A 727 -1.20 4.56 -35.89
N TRP A 728 -0.66 3.77 -36.83
CA TRP A 728 -0.32 2.37 -36.56
C TRP A 728 0.77 2.25 -35.49
N ILE A 729 1.81 3.08 -35.58
CA ILE A 729 2.93 3.05 -34.62
C ILE A 729 2.40 3.36 -33.22
N ASN A 730 1.77 4.49 -33.02
CA ASN A 730 1.30 4.93 -31.70
C ASN A 730 0.26 3.98 -31.08
N LEU A 731 -0.64 3.44 -31.92
CA LEU A 731 -1.75 2.63 -31.44
C LEU A 731 -1.36 1.15 -31.22
N VAL A 732 -0.59 0.57 -32.12
CA VAL A 732 -0.34 -0.89 -32.15
C VAL A 732 1.06 -1.21 -31.63
N THR A 733 2.10 -0.57 -32.19
CA THR A 733 3.47 -0.93 -31.82
C THR A 733 3.89 -0.43 -30.46
N ASP A 734 3.47 0.75 -30.03
CA ASP A 734 3.89 1.37 -28.77
C ASP A 734 3.04 0.96 -27.58
N SER A 735 1.74 0.77 -27.76
CA SER A 735 0.82 0.51 -26.64
C SER A 735 1.11 -0.79 -25.91
N LEU A 736 1.43 -1.89 -26.59
CA LEU A 736 1.67 -3.20 -25.97
C LEU A 736 2.97 -3.23 -25.16
N PRO A 737 4.12 -2.77 -25.68
CA PRO A 737 5.36 -2.68 -24.90
C PRO A 737 5.27 -1.70 -23.74
N ALA A 738 4.60 -0.54 -23.92
CA ALA A 738 4.38 0.41 -22.83
C ALA A 738 3.64 -0.24 -21.65
N LEU A 739 2.57 -0.98 -21.92
CA LEU A 739 1.83 -1.71 -20.89
C LEU A 739 2.67 -2.84 -20.26
N ALA A 740 3.50 -3.51 -21.05
CA ALA A 740 4.33 -4.61 -20.57
C ALA A 740 5.50 -4.14 -19.68
N LEU A 741 5.99 -2.90 -19.84
CA LEU A 741 6.96 -2.27 -18.95
C LEU A 741 6.44 -2.12 -17.51
N ALA A 742 5.12 -2.07 -17.32
CA ALA A 742 4.48 -2.08 -15.99
C ALA A 742 4.88 -3.30 -15.13
N PHE A 743 5.20 -4.41 -15.77
CA PHE A 743 5.55 -5.67 -15.11
C PHE A 743 7.04 -5.84 -14.85
N ASP A 744 7.87 -4.83 -15.20
CA ASP A 744 9.32 -4.94 -15.04
C ASP A 744 9.68 -5.22 -13.57
N PRO A 745 10.59 -6.17 -13.30
CA PRO A 745 11.05 -6.46 -11.96
C PRO A 745 11.86 -5.29 -11.39
N ALA A 746 11.93 -5.21 -10.05
CA ALA A 746 12.74 -4.21 -9.36
C ALA A 746 14.24 -4.35 -9.73
N ASN A 747 14.90 -3.23 -9.90
CA ASN A 747 16.36 -3.21 -10.02
C ASN A 747 16.99 -3.62 -8.69
N SER A 748 18.10 -4.39 -8.74
CA SER A 748 18.79 -4.92 -7.55
C SER A 748 19.32 -3.86 -6.58
N ASP A 749 19.39 -2.61 -7.01
CA ASP A 749 19.87 -1.46 -6.25
C ASP A 749 18.77 -0.50 -5.77
N ILE A 750 17.50 -0.88 -5.95
CA ILE A 750 16.36 -0.01 -5.64
C ILE A 750 16.31 0.42 -4.16
N MET A 751 16.72 -0.45 -3.24
CA MET A 751 16.84 -0.17 -1.81
C MET A 751 18.27 0.22 -1.38
N LYS A 752 19.16 0.55 -2.33
CA LYS A 752 20.49 1.10 -2.06
C LYS A 752 20.62 2.58 -2.41
N ARG A 753 19.58 3.16 -2.98
CA ARG A 753 19.51 4.58 -3.33
C ARG A 753 18.65 5.34 -2.34
N LYS A 754 18.98 6.62 -2.14
CA LYS A 754 18.18 7.54 -1.32
C LYS A 754 16.78 7.75 -1.93
N PRO A 755 15.76 8.08 -1.13
CA PRO A 755 14.44 8.45 -1.62
C PRO A 755 14.50 9.64 -2.59
N ALA A 756 13.52 9.71 -3.51
CA ALA A 756 13.34 10.88 -4.35
C ALA A 756 12.94 12.11 -3.50
N LYS A 757 13.35 13.30 -3.90
CA LYS A 757 12.97 14.52 -3.18
C LYS A 757 11.46 14.79 -3.37
N PRO A 758 10.73 15.25 -2.35
CA PRO A 758 9.27 15.44 -2.40
C PRO A 758 8.81 16.34 -3.55
N ASN A 759 9.61 17.36 -3.89
CA ASN A 759 9.32 18.31 -4.96
C ASN A 759 9.96 17.95 -6.30
N GLN A 760 10.56 16.77 -6.43
CA GLN A 760 11.16 16.33 -7.68
C GLN A 760 10.07 16.10 -8.73
N GLY A 761 10.15 16.84 -9.84
CA GLY A 761 9.26 16.63 -10.98
C GLY A 761 9.51 15.26 -11.62
N VAL A 762 8.54 14.79 -12.40
CA VAL A 762 8.72 13.59 -13.25
C VAL A 762 9.90 13.81 -14.22
N PHE A 763 10.08 15.05 -14.70
CA PHE A 763 11.17 15.45 -15.59
C PHE A 763 12.35 15.98 -14.80
N THR A 764 13.25 15.06 -14.47
CA THR A 764 14.60 15.42 -14.05
C THR A 764 15.43 15.84 -15.26
N LYS A 765 16.53 16.59 -15.05
CA LYS A 765 17.47 16.95 -16.13
C LYS A 765 17.95 15.71 -16.90
N GLY A 766 18.22 14.63 -16.17
CA GLY A 766 18.66 13.37 -16.78
C GLY A 766 17.58 12.70 -17.62
N MET A 767 16.34 12.71 -17.16
CA MET A 767 15.21 12.14 -17.91
C MET A 767 14.93 12.97 -19.18
N THR A 768 14.85 14.29 -19.07
CA THR A 768 14.65 15.18 -20.22
C THR A 768 15.73 14.97 -21.28
N TRP A 769 17.00 14.89 -20.85
CA TRP A 769 18.10 14.60 -21.76
C TRP A 769 17.93 13.26 -22.48
N ARG A 770 17.57 12.20 -21.72
CA ARG A 770 17.34 10.87 -22.29
C ARG A 770 16.21 10.87 -23.33
N VAL A 771 15.08 11.47 -23.03
CA VAL A 771 13.96 11.60 -23.97
C VAL A 771 14.38 12.30 -25.25
N ILE A 772 15.08 13.46 -25.14
CA ILE A 772 15.49 14.26 -26.30
C ILE A 772 16.50 13.51 -27.17
N TYR A 773 17.59 12.97 -26.60
CA TYR A 773 18.62 12.34 -27.45
C TYR A 773 18.15 10.99 -28.01
N GLN A 774 17.31 10.24 -27.27
CA GLN A 774 16.76 8.97 -27.76
C GLN A 774 15.75 9.21 -28.86
N GLY A 775 14.88 10.19 -28.70
CA GLY A 775 13.97 10.61 -29.78
C GLY A 775 14.72 11.12 -31.00
N ALA A 776 15.72 12.00 -30.81
CA ALA A 776 16.55 12.47 -31.93
C ALA A 776 17.28 11.32 -32.63
N MET A 777 17.80 10.34 -31.90
CA MET A 777 18.43 9.15 -32.46
C MET A 777 17.45 8.36 -33.34
N ILE A 778 16.26 8.06 -32.85
CA ILE A 778 15.21 7.33 -33.57
C ILE A 778 14.80 8.13 -34.82
N GLY A 779 14.52 9.43 -34.66
CA GLY A 779 14.14 10.30 -35.76
C GLY A 779 15.20 10.41 -36.85
N ILE A 780 16.47 10.54 -36.48
CA ILE A 780 17.58 10.60 -37.45
C ILE A 780 17.78 9.25 -38.17
N LEU A 781 17.69 8.12 -37.45
CA LEU A 781 17.77 6.78 -38.06
C LEU A 781 16.63 6.55 -39.06
N THR A 782 15.43 7.00 -38.75
CA THR A 782 14.27 6.95 -39.62
C THR A 782 14.50 7.82 -40.88
N LEU A 783 15.06 9.02 -40.70
CA LEU A 783 15.39 9.90 -41.82
C LEU A 783 16.48 9.29 -42.73
N VAL A 784 17.48 8.63 -42.13
CA VAL A 784 18.50 7.88 -42.91
C VAL A 784 17.85 6.73 -43.67
N ALA A 785 16.92 5.99 -43.06
CA ALA A 785 16.19 4.92 -43.72
C ALA A 785 15.40 5.44 -44.91
N PHE A 786 14.74 6.59 -44.76
CA PHE A 786 14.06 7.26 -45.88
C PHE A 786 15.01 7.58 -47.03
N MET A 787 16.15 8.23 -46.74
CA MET A 787 17.16 8.56 -47.76
C MET A 787 17.73 7.33 -48.43
N VAL A 788 17.96 6.25 -47.71
CA VAL A 788 18.38 4.95 -48.29
C VAL A 788 17.36 4.43 -49.25
N GLY A 789 16.06 4.50 -48.91
CA GLY A 789 14.94 4.10 -49.81
C GLY A 789 14.87 4.97 -51.05
N LEU A 790 15.06 6.31 -50.88
CA LEU A 790 15.10 7.24 -52.03
C LEU A 790 16.28 6.98 -53.02
N SER A 791 17.33 6.30 -52.56
CA SER A 791 18.46 5.91 -53.41
C SER A 791 18.19 4.69 -54.31
N THR A 792 17.04 4.11 -54.29
CA THR A 792 16.62 2.96 -55.12
C THR A 792 16.67 3.33 -56.59
N THR A 793 17.36 2.48 -57.39
CA THR A 793 17.60 2.75 -58.83
C THR A 793 16.78 1.90 -59.76
N THR A 794 16.18 0.82 -59.28
CA THR A 794 15.38 -0.11 -60.10
C THR A 794 13.89 0.15 -59.86
N PRO A 795 13.10 0.51 -60.90
CA PRO A 795 11.66 0.70 -60.73
C PRO A 795 10.95 -0.62 -60.40
N ILE A 796 9.92 -0.53 -59.53
CA ILE A 796 9.01 -1.65 -59.27
C ILE A 796 7.97 -1.75 -60.34
N GLU A 797 7.54 -2.97 -60.66
CA GLU A 797 6.56 -3.22 -61.74
C GLU A 797 5.25 -2.47 -61.48
N GLY A 798 4.84 -1.61 -62.42
CA GLY A 798 3.65 -0.78 -62.31
C GLY A 798 3.84 0.64 -61.77
N LEU A 799 5.04 1.02 -61.28
CA LEU A 799 5.38 2.34 -60.75
C LEU A 799 6.45 3.04 -61.59
N SER A 800 6.38 4.35 -61.67
CA SER A 800 7.49 5.15 -62.18
C SER A 800 8.71 5.07 -61.26
N LEU A 801 9.89 5.50 -61.72
CA LEU A 801 11.09 5.49 -60.87
C LEU A 801 10.96 6.44 -59.68
N ASP A 802 10.33 7.60 -59.84
CA ASP A 802 10.15 8.58 -58.74
C ASP A 802 9.13 8.06 -57.73
N GLU A 803 8.00 7.47 -58.14
CA GLU A 803 7.04 6.80 -57.25
C GLU A 803 7.69 5.64 -56.48
N THR A 804 8.47 4.79 -57.18
CA THR A 804 9.22 3.69 -56.54
C THR A 804 10.14 4.21 -55.45
N LYS A 805 10.91 5.27 -55.69
CA LYS A 805 11.82 5.87 -54.70
C LYS A 805 11.03 6.36 -53.48
N ILE A 806 9.92 7.06 -53.69
CA ILE A 806 9.10 7.63 -52.61
C ILE A 806 8.47 6.50 -51.78
N GLU A 807 7.80 5.53 -52.39
CA GLU A 807 7.13 4.45 -51.69
C GLU A 807 8.13 3.52 -50.96
N VAL A 808 9.28 3.20 -51.55
CA VAL A 808 10.36 2.45 -50.89
C VAL A 808 10.92 3.26 -49.71
N GLY A 809 11.13 4.57 -49.90
CA GLY A 809 11.57 5.47 -48.85
C GLY A 809 10.62 5.51 -47.67
N GLN A 810 9.31 5.71 -47.93
CA GLN A 810 8.24 5.70 -46.95
C GLN A 810 8.19 4.37 -46.18
N THR A 811 8.28 3.25 -46.92
CA THR A 811 8.27 1.91 -46.31
C THR A 811 9.49 1.69 -45.39
N MET A 812 10.69 2.07 -45.87
CA MET A 812 11.92 2.00 -45.09
C MET A 812 11.83 2.85 -43.81
N ALA A 813 11.28 4.07 -43.91
CA ALA A 813 11.08 4.95 -42.78
C ALA A 813 10.05 4.37 -41.78
N PHE A 814 8.89 3.91 -42.25
CA PHE A 814 7.83 3.35 -41.42
C PHE A 814 8.28 2.11 -40.66
N VAL A 815 8.89 1.14 -41.34
CA VAL A 815 9.35 -0.09 -40.71
C VAL A 815 10.53 0.18 -39.77
N THR A 816 11.45 1.07 -40.12
CA THR A 816 12.56 1.46 -39.25
C THR A 816 12.06 2.12 -37.98
N LEU A 817 11.13 3.07 -38.07
CA LEU A 817 10.56 3.76 -36.93
C LEU A 817 9.88 2.75 -35.99
N ALA A 818 8.91 2.00 -36.47
CA ALA A 818 8.15 1.04 -35.67
C ALA A 818 9.04 -0.05 -35.04
N MET A 819 9.94 -0.66 -35.78
CA MET A 819 10.74 -1.77 -35.29
C MET A 819 11.91 -1.31 -34.42
N SER A 820 12.50 -0.12 -34.68
CA SER A 820 13.56 0.44 -33.87
C SER A 820 13.06 0.83 -32.49
N GLU A 821 11.83 1.31 -32.34
CA GLU A 821 11.17 1.59 -31.06
C GLU A 821 10.98 0.31 -30.25
N LEU A 822 10.49 -0.78 -30.87
CA LEU A 822 10.37 -2.09 -30.22
C LEU A 822 11.72 -2.59 -29.70
N VAL A 823 12.80 -2.42 -30.47
CA VAL A 823 14.15 -2.77 -30.06
C VAL A 823 14.68 -1.83 -28.98
N HIS A 824 14.34 -0.55 -29.05
CA HIS A 824 14.78 0.47 -28.10
C HIS A 824 14.20 0.25 -26.70
N VAL A 825 13.05 -0.41 -26.55
CA VAL A 825 12.47 -0.77 -25.23
C VAL A 825 13.50 -1.49 -24.34
N PHE A 826 14.35 -2.34 -24.91
CA PHE A 826 15.39 -3.02 -24.15
C PHE A 826 16.43 -2.04 -23.54
N ASN A 827 16.71 -0.93 -24.20
CA ASN A 827 17.60 0.11 -23.70
C ASN A 827 17.01 0.86 -22.50
N ILE A 828 15.69 1.08 -22.48
CA ILE A 828 14.97 1.84 -21.47
C ILE A 828 14.84 1.06 -20.14
N ARG A 829 14.87 -0.28 -20.19
CA ARG A 829 14.75 -1.13 -19.01
C ARG A 829 15.82 -0.84 -17.95
N ASP A 830 17.04 -0.57 -18.37
CA ASP A 830 18.11 -0.13 -17.48
C ASP A 830 18.98 0.93 -18.17
N ASN A 831 18.86 2.17 -17.71
CA ASN A 831 19.60 3.31 -18.27
C ASN A 831 21.08 3.33 -17.88
N LYS A 832 21.53 2.50 -16.92
CA LYS A 832 22.89 2.51 -16.37
C LYS A 832 23.69 1.28 -16.74
N LYS A 833 23.06 0.10 -16.70
CA LYS A 833 23.74 -1.18 -16.98
C LYS A 833 23.63 -1.53 -18.45
N SER A 834 24.72 -2.07 -19.00
CA SER A 834 24.69 -2.63 -20.35
C SER A 834 23.66 -3.75 -20.48
N ILE A 835 23.01 -3.85 -21.62
CA ILE A 835 22.05 -4.92 -21.97
C ILE A 835 22.66 -6.30 -21.72
N PHE A 836 23.95 -6.49 -21.99
CA PHE A 836 24.67 -7.77 -21.78
C PHE A 836 24.85 -8.14 -20.30
N LYS A 837 24.81 -7.15 -19.38
CA LYS A 837 24.91 -7.35 -17.92
C LYS A 837 23.54 -7.32 -17.24
N ALA A 838 22.57 -6.68 -17.86
CA ALA A 838 21.20 -6.64 -17.38
C ALA A 838 20.48 -7.97 -17.71
N LYS A 839 19.64 -8.45 -16.79
CA LYS A 839 18.78 -9.63 -17.04
C LYS A 839 17.62 -9.24 -17.96
N VAL A 840 17.91 -9.00 -19.24
CA VAL A 840 16.98 -8.39 -20.21
C VAL A 840 15.76 -9.26 -20.48
N PHE A 841 15.88 -10.58 -20.36
CA PHE A 841 14.80 -11.54 -20.65
C PHE A 841 13.96 -11.96 -19.44
N ASN A 842 14.11 -11.31 -18.27
CA ASN A 842 13.37 -11.66 -17.07
C ASN A 842 11.94 -11.12 -17.00
N ASN A 843 11.49 -10.31 -17.99
CA ASN A 843 10.11 -9.87 -18.17
C ASN A 843 9.49 -10.58 -19.38
N SER A 844 8.92 -11.75 -19.15
CA SER A 844 8.30 -12.55 -20.22
C SER A 844 7.13 -11.82 -20.90
N LYS A 845 6.36 -10.98 -20.17
CA LYS A 845 5.26 -10.21 -20.74
C LYS A 845 5.74 -9.18 -21.74
N LEU A 846 6.88 -8.54 -21.47
CA LEU A 846 7.48 -7.60 -22.40
C LEU A 846 7.96 -8.29 -23.67
N ILE A 847 8.59 -9.45 -23.54
CA ILE A 847 9.03 -10.25 -24.70
C ILE A 847 7.85 -10.63 -25.58
N TRP A 848 6.77 -11.13 -24.98
CA TRP A 848 5.55 -11.47 -25.72
C TRP A 848 4.88 -10.23 -26.36
N ALA A 849 4.89 -9.07 -25.69
CA ALA A 849 4.38 -7.83 -26.25
C ALA A 849 5.20 -7.40 -27.48
N ILE A 850 6.52 -7.44 -27.41
CA ILE A 850 7.41 -7.12 -28.53
C ILE A 850 7.20 -8.09 -29.68
N ILE A 851 7.13 -9.39 -29.42
CA ILE A 851 6.87 -10.41 -30.44
C ILE A 851 5.49 -10.18 -31.10
N ALA A 852 4.47 -9.88 -30.31
CA ALA A 852 3.13 -9.61 -30.84
C ALA A 852 3.11 -8.36 -31.72
N SER A 853 3.71 -7.23 -31.27
CA SER A 853 3.80 -6.00 -32.08
C SER A 853 4.61 -6.22 -33.35
N ALA A 854 5.75 -6.93 -33.27
CA ALA A 854 6.54 -7.27 -34.43
C ALA A 854 5.79 -8.20 -35.43
N ALA A 855 5.06 -9.19 -34.90
CA ALA A 855 4.23 -10.07 -35.72
C ALA A 855 3.11 -9.31 -36.44
N LEU A 856 2.46 -8.37 -35.78
CA LEU A 856 1.45 -7.51 -36.39
C LEU A 856 2.04 -6.64 -37.52
N MET A 857 3.27 -6.13 -37.31
CA MET A 857 4.00 -5.41 -38.36
C MET A 857 4.32 -6.32 -39.55
N LEU A 858 4.78 -7.54 -39.30
CA LEU A 858 5.06 -8.52 -40.35
C LEU A 858 3.78 -8.93 -41.13
N VAL A 859 2.62 -8.97 -40.48
CA VAL A 859 1.33 -9.22 -41.09
C VAL A 859 1.00 -8.14 -42.15
N ILE A 860 1.25 -6.85 -41.85
CA ILE A 860 1.08 -5.77 -42.82
C ILE A 860 2.01 -5.96 -44.01
N LEU A 861 3.27 -6.31 -43.77
CA LEU A 861 4.26 -6.50 -44.86
C LEU A 861 3.97 -7.75 -45.73
N ALA A 862 3.30 -8.77 -45.18
CA ALA A 862 3.06 -10.05 -45.85
C ALA A 862 1.76 -10.10 -46.66
N ILE A 863 0.67 -9.44 -46.19
CA ILE A 863 -0.65 -9.54 -46.84
C ILE A 863 -0.79 -8.46 -47.91
N PRO A 864 -1.00 -8.82 -49.21
CA PRO A 864 -1.08 -7.87 -50.33
C PRO A 864 -2.13 -6.77 -50.12
N PHE A 865 -3.33 -7.11 -49.65
CA PHE A 865 -4.41 -6.16 -49.37
C PHE A 865 -4.00 -5.12 -48.31
N LEU A 866 -3.29 -5.52 -47.24
CA LEU A 866 -2.81 -4.59 -46.20
C LEU A 866 -1.67 -3.73 -46.73
N ARG A 867 -0.77 -4.27 -47.54
CA ARG A 867 0.29 -3.49 -48.20
C ARG A 867 -0.28 -2.37 -49.06
N GLU A 868 -1.34 -2.64 -49.80
CA GLU A 868 -2.00 -1.63 -50.62
C GLU A 868 -2.57 -0.49 -49.76
N ILE A 869 -3.25 -0.81 -48.66
CA ILE A 869 -3.79 0.19 -47.70
C ILE A 869 -2.68 1.06 -47.09
N PHE A 870 -1.53 0.47 -46.78
CA PHE A 870 -0.39 1.19 -46.18
C PHE A 870 0.60 1.73 -47.22
N SER A 871 0.30 1.65 -48.52
CA SER A 871 1.21 2.05 -49.60
C SER A 871 2.62 1.45 -49.49
N ILE A 872 2.67 0.14 -49.25
CA ILE A 872 3.91 -0.60 -49.02
C ILE A 872 4.24 -1.47 -50.25
N PRO A 873 5.27 -1.14 -51.02
CA PRO A 873 5.73 -1.96 -52.13
C PRO A 873 6.54 -3.20 -51.63
N VAL A 874 6.83 -4.13 -52.54
CA VAL A 874 7.77 -5.23 -52.24
C VAL A 874 9.19 -4.67 -52.20
N LEU A 875 9.83 -4.70 -51.04
CA LEU A 875 11.19 -4.17 -50.90
C LEU A 875 12.21 -5.03 -51.63
N PRO A 876 13.16 -4.42 -52.37
CA PRO A 876 14.33 -5.12 -52.87
C PRO A 876 15.16 -5.76 -51.74
N THR A 877 15.80 -6.89 -52.01
CA THR A 877 16.59 -7.65 -51.01
C THR A 877 17.69 -6.81 -50.35
N GLN A 878 18.33 -5.91 -51.08
CA GLN A 878 19.35 -4.99 -50.53
C GLN A 878 18.73 -4.10 -49.46
N ASN A 879 17.58 -3.49 -49.71
CA ASN A 879 16.91 -2.61 -48.75
C ASN A 879 16.48 -3.36 -47.47
N ILE A 880 16.16 -4.65 -47.55
CA ILE A 880 15.85 -5.47 -46.39
C ILE A 880 17.08 -5.62 -45.45
N VAL A 881 18.28 -5.81 -45.99
CA VAL A 881 19.51 -5.89 -45.21
C VAL A 881 19.82 -4.56 -44.50
N GLU A 882 19.72 -3.46 -45.26
CA GLU A 882 19.91 -2.09 -44.72
C GLU A 882 18.89 -1.78 -43.66
N LEU A 883 17.65 -2.16 -43.86
CA LEU A 883 16.56 -2.03 -42.87
C LEU A 883 16.86 -2.74 -41.56
N ILE A 884 17.30 -3.99 -41.60
CA ILE A 884 17.67 -4.76 -40.40
C ILE A 884 18.82 -4.07 -39.62
N LEU A 885 19.83 -3.54 -40.32
CA LEU A 885 20.92 -2.82 -39.67
C LEU A 885 20.44 -1.55 -38.97
N LEU A 886 19.55 -0.79 -39.59
CA LEU A 886 18.99 0.43 -39.02
C LEU A 886 18.06 0.14 -37.83
N ILE A 887 17.27 -0.93 -37.87
CA ILE A 887 16.42 -1.38 -36.75
C ILE A 887 17.26 -1.72 -35.52
N LEU A 888 18.43 -2.34 -35.69
CA LEU A 888 19.31 -2.72 -34.59
C LEU A 888 20.25 -1.60 -34.12
N ALA A 889 20.39 -0.52 -34.88
CA ALA A 889 21.29 0.59 -34.58
C ALA A 889 21.04 1.25 -33.20
N PRO A 890 19.80 1.43 -32.71
CA PRO A 890 19.53 2.00 -31.38
C PRO A 890 20.18 1.23 -30.25
N LEU A 891 20.30 -0.11 -30.35
CA LEU A 891 20.99 -0.91 -29.34
C LEU A 891 22.48 -0.54 -29.27
N ALA A 892 23.15 -0.48 -30.42
CA ALA A 892 24.58 -0.17 -30.50
C ALA A 892 24.88 1.26 -30.02
N ILE A 893 24.09 2.24 -30.48
CA ILE A 893 24.28 3.65 -30.15
C ILE A 893 24.11 3.89 -28.66
N VAL A 894 23.03 3.36 -28.05
CA VAL A 894 22.78 3.55 -26.61
C VAL A 894 23.81 2.82 -25.77
N GLU A 895 24.28 1.64 -26.17
CA GLU A 895 25.35 0.94 -25.46
C GLU A 895 26.66 1.72 -25.50
N ILE A 896 27.02 2.35 -26.62
CA ILE A 896 28.15 3.27 -26.72
C ILE A 896 27.99 4.45 -25.76
N PHE A 897 26.80 5.06 -25.70
CA PHE A 897 26.50 6.17 -24.79
C PHE A 897 26.59 5.74 -23.30
N LYS A 898 26.15 4.50 -22.97
CA LYS A 898 26.35 3.93 -21.63
C LYS A 898 27.84 3.74 -21.30
N LEU A 899 28.63 3.24 -22.23
CA LEU A 899 30.10 3.06 -22.08
C LEU A 899 30.82 4.40 -21.87
N LEU A 900 30.43 5.43 -22.62
CA LEU A 900 30.97 6.79 -22.51
C LEU A 900 30.41 7.56 -21.30
N LYS A 901 29.53 6.96 -20.52
CA LYS A 901 28.85 7.57 -19.36
C LYS A 901 28.04 8.85 -19.69
N ILE A 902 27.68 9.05 -20.95
CA ILE A 902 26.85 10.19 -21.39
C ILE A 902 25.42 10.05 -20.82
N ASN A 903 24.96 8.82 -20.60
CA ASN A 903 23.67 8.49 -19.97
C ASN A 903 23.62 8.80 -18.45
N THR A 904 24.73 9.16 -17.81
CA THR A 904 24.83 9.33 -16.35
C THR A 904 24.71 10.78 -15.91
N ILE A 905 24.09 11.65 -16.72
CA ILE A 905 23.67 12.96 -16.22
C ILE A 905 22.76 12.69 -15.01
N LYS A 906 23.18 13.17 -13.85
CA LYS A 906 22.48 12.91 -12.58
C LYS A 906 21.06 13.40 -12.67
N ASP A 907 20.14 12.58 -12.15
CA ASP A 907 18.73 12.93 -11.99
C ASP A 907 18.54 13.90 -10.80
N GLU A 908 19.49 14.87 -10.62
CA GLU A 908 19.43 15.89 -9.59
C GLU A 908 18.67 17.15 -10.05
#